data_0c66ed32c558409d9b4664aff0552f91
#
_entry.id   0c66ed32c558409d9b4664aff0552f91
#
_cell.length_a   1.000
_cell.length_b   1.000
_cell.length_c   1.000
_cell.angle_alpha   90.00
_cell.angle_beta   90.00
_cell.angle_gamma   90.00
#
_symmetry.space_group_name_H-M   'P 1'
#
loop_
_entity.id
_entity.type
_entity.pdbx_description
1 polymer ?
#
loop_
_entity_poly.entity_id
_entity_poly.type
_entity_poly.pdbx_seq_one_letter_code
_entity_poly.pdbx_strand_id
1 'polypeptide(L)'
;MFCTRRGEAGNVSLFGFMRIHTLAALMLLLGAFSGPSLWGQTVQGRVLDGDQAPVIGAYITNGSATVATDLDGVYRLELTPGVHTLVCSFIGMADQRKDLTLKTGQQATWNPMMVSAAEALGLVVVSAGRFEQDASEVTVSLEVLQPALVENKATTTLETAIEQTPGVSLVDGEPQIRSGSGFSYGAGSRVMVLVDDLPVLSGDAGRPTWGFLPLENLEQIEVVKGASSVLYGSAALSGVINIRTRYPDARPLTRVSLQHGVYSDPQSAESSKYWNGRLQQSNLRFLHSQQLGGWDMVIGGNLLGDDGFKGPQINLDSLTGTPLDTASMAYNPLSVDRWGANAQARFNVNLRRRECSIEGLTYGINTNWQKGESLNTLIWENSSSGLYSSSNGAATRTKQLVGTVDPYVEYIRPSGVRHSLRNRWQHLVNNNDNGQGNTSDVFYSEYQVQLPDEALGWEGGTLTAGAVHQLTLGQAELYSGGNEDGVNQARNVSAYTQLDQKLGERLNLSLGSRYEHFSINDSTAAKPVFRAGLNFQAAEATWFRASMGQGFRFPTIAEKFIRTGLGPLQVYPNDGLRPETAINVEAGLKQGLKVGAFQGFLDVAGFFQEYDDFIEFTFGQWGTFADPLAGLGFRSLNTGRSRVTGWETSLMGRCTWGETQLNILVGYTYTNPISLTPDFNYDPEQTTAGGISYLNTSYDTTGHVLKYRSQHLVRFDAELSRGAWFLGLSARYQSALQNFDAAFLAFEQLGVVDWGLQDWIDAHPDLPWLFDFRAGVNMAEAHKLSLVVSNLTNAEYSIRPLAVEAPRLVNVVYTYEIH
;
A
#
# COMPACT_ATOMS: atom_id res chain seq x y z
N MET A 1 -62.26 -2.31 -9.04
CA MET A 1 -62.22 -2.65 -7.64
C MET A 1 -60.78 -2.88 -7.29
N PHE A 2 -60.27 -2.07 -6.42
CA PHE A 2 -58.90 -2.04 -5.87
C PHE A 2 -57.72 -2.17 -6.84
N CYS A 3 -57.29 -1.02 -7.29
CA CYS A 3 -56.06 -0.74 -7.98
C CYS A 3 -54.99 -0.45 -6.92
N THR A 4 -53.94 -1.28 -6.79
CA THR A 4 -52.75 -0.97 -6.01
C THR A 4 -51.65 -0.47 -6.95
N ARG A 5 -51.47 0.83 -6.98
CA ARG A 5 -50.27 1.48 -7.56
C ARG A 5 -49.07 1.11 -6.67
N ARG A 6 -48.08 0.43 -7.23
CA ARG A 6 -46.72 0.42 -6.71
C ARG A 6 -46.10 1.76 -6.97
N GLY A 7 -45.74 2.46 -5.90
CA GLY A 7 -44.93 3.68 -5.98
C GLY A 7 -43.47 3.31 -6.27
N GLU A 8 -42.96 3.83 -7.36
CA GLU A 8 -41.53 3.85 -7.63
C GLU A 8 -40.86 4.75 -6.57
N ALA A 9 -40.04 4.18 -5.72
CA ALA A 9 -39.15 4.92 -4.84
C ALA A 9 -38.04 5.49 -5.71
N GLY A 10 -38.12 6.78 -6.02
CA GLY A 10 -37.05 7.51 -6.69
C GLY A 10 -35.77 7.46 -5.88
N ASN A 11 -34.73 6.87 -6.45
CA ASN A 11 -33.37 6.94 -5.94
C ASN A 11 -32.91 8.43 -5.98
N VAL A 12 -33.01 9.10 -4.84
CA VAL A 12 -32.38 10.42 -4.66
C VAL A 12 -30.87 10.18 -4.51
N SER A 13 -30.11 10.46 -5.56
CA SER A 13 -28.66 10.38 -5.53
C SER A 13 -28.11 11.35 -4.49
N LEU A 14 -27.36 10.82 -3.54
CA LEU A 14 -26.74 11.52 -2.42
C LEU A 14 -25.73 12.61 -2.86
N PHE A 15 -25.32 12.60 -4.12
CA PHE A 15 -24.25 13.45 -4.67
C PHE A 15 -24.73 14.78 -5.28
N GLY A 16 -26.02 14.92 -5.57
CA GLY A 16 -26.56 16.13 -6.20
C GLY A 16 -26.71 17.35 -5.28
N PHE A 17 -26.65 17.17 -3.96
CA PHE A 17 -26.93 18.24 -2.98
C PHE A 17 -25.69 18.79 -2.25
N MET A 18 -24.48 18.27 -2.50
CA MET A 18 -23.24 18.69 -1.84
C MET A 18 -22.55 19.90 -2.51
N ARG A 19 -23.29 20.81 -3.12
CA ARG A 19 -22.74 22.09 -3.60
C ARG A 19 -22.95 23.19 -2.56
N ILE A 20 -21.82 23.73 -2.04
CA ILE A 20 -21.69 25.01 -1.32
C ILE A 20 -22.31 25.12 0.08
N HIS A 21 -23.52 24.60 0.35
CA HIS A 21 -24.16 24.78 1.66
C HIS A 21 -23.65 23.84 2.76
N THR A 22 -23.07 22.70 2.42
CA THR A 22 -22.49 21.74 3.40
C THR A 22 -21.10 22.19 3.90
N LEU A 23 -20.35 22.96 3.12
CA LEU A 23 -19.07 23.52 3.59
C LEU A 23 -19.28 24.54 4.72
N ALA A 24 -20.34 25.33 4.65
CA ALA A 24 -20.66 26.32 5.70
C ALA A 24 -21.13 25.66 7.01
N ALA A 25 -21.85 24.55 6.93
CA ALA A 25 -22.29 23.80 8.12
C ALA A 25 -21.14 23.03 8.80
N LEU A 26 -20.15 22.52 8.02
CA LEU A 26 -18.97 21.87 8.56
C LEU A 26 -18.01 22.88 9.22
N MET A 27 -17.89 24.09 8.67
CA MET A 27 -17.10 25.17 9.30
C MET A 27 -17.74 25.71 10.59
N LEU A 28 -19.06 25.67 10.73
CA LEU A 28 -19.76 26.08 11.96
C LEU A 28 -19.68 25.02 13.07
N LEU A 29 -19.54 23.74 12.74
CA LEU A 29 -19.31 22.67 13.73
C LEU A 29 -17.88 22.64 14.27
N LEU A 30 -16.88 23.09 13.50
CA LEU A 30 -15.47 23.15 13.91
C LEU A 30 -15.15 24.34 14.83
N GLY A 31 -15.99 25.40 14.82
CA GLY A 31 -15.82 26.59 15.66
C GLY A 31 -16.26 26.43 17.14
N ALA A 32 -16.89 25.32 17.52
CA ALA A 32 -17.54 25.17 18.83
C ALA A 32 -16.67 24.46 19.90
N PHE A 33 -15.41 24.06 19.60
CA PHE A 33 -14.56 23.30 20.52
C PHE A 33 -13.33 24.03 21.04
N SER A 34 -13.38 25.33 21.21
CA SER A 34 -12.36 26.07 21.98
C SER A 34 -12.74 26.07 23.46
N GLY A 35 -12.30 25.05 24.19
CA GLY A 35 -12.38 24.99 25.65
C GLY A 35 -11.24 25.76 26.32
N PRO A 36 -11.40 26.26 27.54
CA PRO A 36 -10.39 27.08 28.22
C PRO A 36 -9.16 26.26 28.62
N SER A 37 -7.98 26.77 28.28
CA SER A 37 -6.69 26.24 28.69
C SER A 37 -6.53 26.28 30.22
N LEU A 38 -6.43 25.11 30.85
CA LEU A 38 -5.99 24.97 32.24
C LEU A 38 -4.46 25.18 32.29
N TRP A 39 -4.02 26.10 33.12
CA TRP A 39 -2.61 26.46 33.31
C TRP A 39 -1.86 25.27 33.95
N GLY A 40 -1.07 24.53 33.13
CA GLY A 40 -0.15 23.50 33.57
C GLY A 40 1.23 24.04 33.93
N GLN A 41 2.05 23.23 34.62
CA GLN A 41 3.48 23.49 34.80
C GLN A 41 4.17 23.33 33.46
N THR A 42 5.15 24.20 33.17
CA THR A 42 5.78 24.24 31.87
C THR A 42 7.28 24.03 32.00
N VAL A 43 7.83 23.12 31.19
CA VAL A 43 9.26 23.06 30.87
C VAL A 43 9.45 23.65 29.49
N GLN A 44 10.34 24.63 29.40
CA GLN A 44 10.67 25.27 28.12
C GLN A 44 12.19 25.33 27.95
N GLY A 45 12.64 25.44 26.71
CA GLY A 45 14.06 25.56 26.44
C GLY A 45 14.34 25.64 24.95
N ARG A 46 15.62 25.66 24.64
CA ARG A 46 16.10 25.63 23.26
C ARG A 46 17.06 24.47 23.07
N VAL A 47 16.85 23.68 22.04
CA VAL A 47 17.72 22.58 21.67
C VAL A 47 18.73 23.10 20.63
N LEU A 48 20.01 22.93 20.91
CA LEU A 48 21.11 23.34 20.03
C LEU A 48 21.98 22.12 19.72
N ASP A 49 22.65 22.13 18.58
CA ASP A 49 23.71 21.16 18.25
C ASP A 49 25.09 21.59 18.74
N GLY A 50 26.12 20.79 18.45
CA GLY A 50 27.51 21.07 18.82
C GLY A 50 28.08 22.34 18.19
N ASP A 51 27.50 22.84 17.10
CA ASP A 51 27.89 24.04 16.38
C ASP A 51 27.00 25.25 16.76
N GLN A 52 26.22 25.15 17.84
CA GLN A 52 25.31 26.19 18.35
C GLN A 52 24.13 26.50 17.39
N ALA A 53 23.86 25.66 16.39
CA ALA A 53 22.71 25.80 15.52
C ALA A 53 21.44 25.20 16.16
N PRO A 54 20.24 25.76 15.92
CA PRO A 54 19.00 25.22 16.47
C PRO A 54 18.68 23.86 15.88
N VAL A 55 18.33 22.88 16.72
CA VAL A 55 17.86 21.56 16.28
C VAL A 55 16.36 21.63 16.12
N ILE A 56 15.91 21.70 14.86
CA ILE A 56 14.50 21.82 14.48
C ILE A 56 13.86 20.42 14.48
N GLY A 57 12.70 20.26 15.15
CA GLY A 57 12.01 18.99 15.21
C GLY A 57 12.61 17.96 16.18
N ALA A 58 13.46 18.39 17.12
CA ALA A 58 13.89 17.53 18.22
C ALA A 58 12.70 17.25 19.15
N TYR A 59 12.50 15.99 19.54
CA TYR A 59 11.44 15.59 20.44
C TYR A 59 11.88 15.67 21.89
N ILE A 60 11.10 16.34 22.71
CA ILE A 60 11.27 16.35 24.16
C ILE A 60 10.07 15.62 24.77
N THR A 61 10.32 14.52 25.47
CA THR A 61 9.29 13.68 26.05
C THR A 61 9.61 13.31 27.49
N ASN A 62 8.56 13.05 28.29
CA ASN A 62 8.65 12.40 29.60
C ASN A 62 7.99 10.99 29.58
N GLY A 63 7.76 10.42 28.39
CA GLY A 63 7.03 9.17 28.21
C GLY A 63 5.50 9.31 28.18
N SER A 64 4.93 10.42 28.70
CA SER A 64 3.48 10.67 28.73
C SER A 64 3.08 11.88 27.89
N ALA A 65 3.97 12.86 27.73
CA ALA A 65 3.78 14.07 26.94
C ALA A 65 5.03 14.29 26.07
N THR A 66 4.82 14.69 24.82
CA THR A 66 5.90 14.91 23.85
C THR A 66 5.65 16.22 23.12
N VAL A 67 6.73 16.96 22.85
CA VAL A 67 6.73 18.19 22.04
C VAL A 67 7.93 18.17 21.10
N ALA A 68 7.75 18.70 19.89
CA ALA A 68 8.86 18.95 18.96
C ALA A 68 9.33 20.40 19.07
N THR A 69 10.62 20.64 18.80
CA THR A 69 11.18 22.00 18.70
C THR A 69 10.74 22.69 17.41
N ASP A 70 10.53 24.00 17.49
CA ASP A 70 10.22 24.87 16.35
C ASP A 70 11.45 25.21 15.48
N LEU A 71 11.29 26.13 14.52
CA LEU A 71 12.35 26.57 13.60
C LEU A 71 13.55 27.23 14.28
N ASP A 72 13.35 27.77 15.51
CA ASP A 72 14.40 28.34 16.33
C ASP A 72 14.97 27.35 17.35
N GLY A 73 14.56 26.06 17.27
CA GLY A 73 14.93 25.02 18.22
C GLY A 73 14.24 25.16 19.58
N VAL A 74 13.24 26.02 19.71
CA VAL A 74 12.55 26.31 20.98
C VAL A 74 11.41 25.28 21.18
N TYR A 75 11.22 24.86 22.45
CA TYR A 75 10.11 23.99 22.83
C TYR A 75 9.46 24.45 24.12
N ARG A 76 8.21 24.05 24.30
CA ARG A 76 7.44 24.24 25.52
C ARG A 76 6.60 23.00 25.79
N LEU A 77 6.90 22.30 26.89
CA LEU A 77 6.25 21.07 27.31
C LEU A 77 5.45 21.34 28.59
N GLU A 78 4.14 21.05 28.56
CA GLU A 78 3.27 21.15 29.73
C GLU A 78 3.21 19.81 30.45
N LEU A 79 3.47 19.81 31.76
CA LEU A 79 3.55 18.63 32.60
C LEU A 79 2.73 18.78 33.86
N THR A 80 2.40 17.70 34.54
CA THR A 80 1.78 17.68 35.87
C THR A 80 2.83 17.95 36.96
N PRO A 81 2.47 18.39 38.16
CA PRO A 81 3.42 18.44 39.28
C PRO A 81 3.95 17.04 39.61
N GLY A 82 5.24 16.90 39.83
CA GLY A 82 5.87 15.60 40.12
C GLY A 82 7.32 15.51 39.66
N VAL A 83 7.85 14.31 39.81
CA VAL A 83 9.19 13.96 39.27
C VAL A 83 9.04 13.48 37.84
N HIS A 84 9.82 14.03 36.93
CA HIS A 84 9.81 13.67 35.50
C HIS A 84 11.24 13.45 35.01
N THR A 85 11.46 12.40 34.28
CA THR A 85 12.66 12.21 33.45
C THR A 85 12.33 12.69 32.05
N LEU A 86 12.95 13.80 31.63
CA LEU A 86 12.84 14.28 30.24
C LEU A 86 13.91 13.64 29.37
N VAL A 87 13.52 13.23 28.19
CA VAL A 87 14.40 12.76 27.13
C VAL A 87 14.27 13.71 25.95
N CYS A 88 15.38 14.28 25.51
CA CYS A 88 15.46 14.99 24.23
C CYS A 88 16.11 14.06 23.23
N SER A 89 15.39 13.76 22.15
CA SER A 89 15.85 12.89 21.06
C SER A 89 15.73 13.60 19.72
N PHE A 90 16.69 13.38 18.85
CA PHE A 90 16.67 13.86 17.47
C PHE A 90 17.43 12.90 16.57
N ILE A 91 16.92 12.70 15.36
CA ILE A 91 17.50 11.76 14.39
C ILE A 91 18.96 12.09 14.13
N GLY A 92 19.86 11.15 14.38
CA GLY A 92 21.30 11.30 14.17
C GLY A 92 22.03 12.04 15.29
N MET A 93 21.38 12.26 16.44
CA MET A 93 22.01 12.87 17.63
C MET A 93 21.79 11.98 18.86
N ALA A 94 22.74 12.01 19.79
CA ALA A 94 22.66 11.23 21.02
C ALA A 94 21.57 11.79 21.94
N ASP A 95 20.72 10.93 22.47
CA ASP A 95 19.69 11.30 23.43
C ASP A 95 20.26 12.01 24.64
N GLN A 96 19.65 13.13 25.01
CA GLN A 96 19.93 13.84 26.25
C GLN A 96 18.83 13.58 27.25
N ARG A 97 19.21 13.26 28.51
CA ARG A 97 18.25 13.00 29.60
C ARG A 97 18.43 13.95 30.76
N LYS A 98 17.32 14.36 31.40
CA LYS A 98 17.32 15.20 32.58
C LYS A 98 16.16 14.89 33.50
N ASP A 99 16.49 14.63 34.76
CA ASP A 99 15.49 14.50 35.80
C ASP A 99 15.13 15.89 36.36
N LEU A 100 13.84 16.14 36.45
CA LEU A 100 13.26 17.39 36.96
C LEU A 100 12.15 17.10 37.98
N THR A 101 12.10 17.91 39.03
CA THR A 101 10.95 17.91 39.96
C THR A 101 10.19 19.20 39.81
N LEU A 102 8.92 19.13 39.35
CA LEU A 102 8.06 20.30 39.13
C LEU A 102 7.07 20.47 40.27
N LYS A 103 7.00 21.68 40.85
CA LYS A 103 5.97 22.09 41.82
C LYS A 103 4.83 22.80 41.08
N THR A 104 3.64 22.81 41.68
CA THR A 104 2.46 23.49 41.11
C THR A 104 2.76 24.94 40.75
N GLY A 105 2.51 25.33 39.46
CA GLY A 105 2.74 26.66 38.91
C GLY A 105 4.22 26.95 38.56
N GLN A 106 5.12 26.00 38.66
CA GLN A 106 6.55 26.19 38.38
C GLN A 106 6.84 26.14 36.88
N GLN A 107 7.66 27.10 36.42
CA GLN A 107 8.32 27.01 35.11
C GLN A 107 9.76 26.55 35.31
N ALA A 108 10.19 25.59 34.51
CA ALA A 108 11.58 25.10 34.46
C ALA A 108 12.16 25.31 33.07
N THR A 109 13.50 25.53 33.00
CA THR A 109 14.20 25.65 31.71
C THR A 109 15.21 24.52 31.58
N TRP A 110 15.24 23.89 30.40
CA TRP A 110 16.23 22.91 30.02
C TRP A 110 16.66 23.15 28.57
N ASN A 111 17.95 23.43 28.35
CA ASN A 111 18.52 23.64 27.01
C ASN A 111 19.46 22.47 26.73
N PRO A 112 19.01 21.37 26.18
CA PRO A 112 19.86 20.26 25.80
C PRO A 112 20.76 20.66 24.63
N MET A 113 22.05 20.30 24.72
CA MET A 113 22.98 20.39 23.62
C MET A 113 23.13 19.01 23.00
N MET A 114 22.56 18.82 21.82
CA MET A 114 22.60 17.56 21.11
C MET A 114 23.96 17.39 20.43
N VAL A 115 24.67 16.33 20.74
CA VAL A 115 25.91 15.95 20.03
C VAL A 115 25.57 14.91 18.97
N SER A 116 26.16 15.06 17.76
CA SER A 116 25.98 14.07 16.71
C SER A 116 26.36 12.69 17.25
N ALA A 117 25.40 11.80 17.41
CA ALA A 117 25.73 10.41 17.43
C ALA A 117 26.22 10.08 16.03
N ALA A 118 27.36 9.44 15.88
CA ALA A 118 27.83 8.89 14.60
C ALA A 118 26.89 7.77 14.10
N GLU A 119 25.78 7.58 14.77
CA GLU A 119 24.75 6.61 14.50
C GLU A 119 23.71 7.21 13.58
N ALA A 120 23.63 6.58 12.46
CA ALA A 120 22.70 6.74 11.43
C ALA A 120 21.25 6.91 11.93
N LEU A 121 20.59 7.97 11.48
CA LEU A 121 19.18 7.97 11.10
C LEU A 121 18.32 7.02 11.94
N GLY A 122 18.08 7.32 13.22
CA GLY A 122 17.25 6.55 14.13
C GLY A 122 15.80 6.44 13.66
N LEU A 123 15.59 5.69 12.56
CA LEU A 123 14.28 5.38 12.04
C LEU A 123 13.77 4.17 12.80
N VAL A 124 12.77 4.38 13.64
CA VAL A 124 12.13 3.30 14.40
C VAL A 124 11.13 2.59 13.50
N VAL A 125 11.20 1.28 13.48
CA VAL A 125 10.32 0.39 12.70
C VAL A 125 9.75 -0.71 13.58
N VAL A 126 8.60 -1.22 13.20
CA VAL A 126 7.88 -2.28 13.94
C VAL A 126 7.77 -3.56 13.13
N SER A 127 7.63 -3.46 11.81
CA SER A 127 7.22 -4.60 10.96
C SER A 127 8.23 -5.74 10.88
N ALA A 128 9.51 -5.51 11.17
CA ALA A 128 10.53 -6.56 11.09
C ALA A 128 10.46 -7.59 12.22
N GLY A 129 10.11 -7.15 13.45
CA GLY A 129 10.05 -7.99 14.66
C GLY A 129 8.70 -7.95 15.38
N ARG A 130 7.74 -7.15 14.92
CA ARG A 130 6.49 -6.79 15.60
C ARG A 130 6.67 -6.06 16.92
N PHE A 131 7.82 -5.39 17.08
CA PHE A 131 8.14 -4.47 18.17
C PHE A 131 9.01 -3.34 17.63
N GLU A 132 9.05 -2.23 18.37
CA GLU A 132 9.86 -1.06 18.04
C GLU A 132 11.35 -1.37 18.08
N GLN A 133 12.05 -1.18 16.97
CA GLN A 133 13.47 -1.41 16.82
C GLN A 133 14.09 -0.40 15.85
N ASP A 134 15.39 -0.17 15.95
CA ASP A 134 16.11 0.67 15.01
C ASP A 134 16.21 -0.02 13.64
N ALA A 135 15.89 0.73 12.56
CA ALA A 135 15.95 0.21 11.19
C ALA A 135 17.35 -0.22 10.75
N SER A 136 18.41 0.20 11.45
CA SER A 136 19.78 -0.25 11.20
C SER A 136 20.08 -1.64 11.78
N GLU A 137 19.35 -2.06 12.82
CA GLU A 137 19.52 -3.34 13.51
C GLU A 137 18.69 -4.48 12.91
N VAL A 138 17.80 -4.17 11.97
CA VAL A 138 16.89 -5.14 11.34
C VAL A 138 17.66 -6.16 10.51
N THR A 139 17.26 -7.42 10.60
CA THR A 139 17.91 -8.56 9.93
C THR A 139 17.46 -8.80 8.48
N VAL A 140 16.55 -7.97 7.94
CA VAL A 140 15.98 -8.05 6.58
C VAL A 140 16.05 -6.71 5.88
N SER A 141 15.89 -6.70 4.55
CA SER A 141 15.68 -5.46 3.79
C SER A 141 14.37 -4.82 4.17
N LEU A 142 14.44 -3.58 4.61
CA LEU A 142 13.28 -2.77 5.00
C LEU A 142 13.46 -1.33 4.50
N GLU A 143 12.41 -0.81 3.86
CA GLU A 143 12.32 0.57 3.43
C GLU A 143 11.19 1.27 4.17
N VAL A 144 11.38 2.55 4.49
CA VAL A 144 10.37 3.36 5.16
C VAL A 144 10.09 4.60 4.34
N LEU A 145 8.83 4.77 3.97
CA LEU A 145 8.34 5.97 3.30
C LEU A 145 7.75 6.92 4.34
N GLN A 146 8.31 8.12 4.39
CA GLN A 146 7.85 9.18 5.29
C GLN A 146 6.58 9.86 4.74
N PRO A 147 5.67 10.35 5.61
CA PRO A 147 4.43 11.03 5.21
C PRO A 147 4.67 12.21 4.27
N ALA A 148 5.73 12.98 4.47
CA ALA A 148 6.06 14.14 3.64
C ALA A 148 6.23 13.79 2.16
N LEU A 149 6.80 12.63 1.84
CA LEU A 149 6.93 12.15 0.46
C LEU A 149 5.56 11.89 -0.16
N VAL A 150 4.63 11.29 0.60
CA VAL A 150 3.27 10.99 0.17
C VAL A 150 2.43 12.27 -0.01
N GLU A 151 2.50 13.18 0.95
CA GLU A 151 1.74 14.44 0.95
C GLU A 151 2.18 15.38 -0.17
N ASN A 152 3.49 15.49 -0.43
CA ASN A 152 4.04 16.40 -1.43
C ASN A 152 3.77 15.94 -2.88
N LYS A 153 3.35 14.70 -3.09
CA LYS A 153 3.05 14.16 -4.42
C LYS A 153 1.59 14.30 -4.84
N ALA A 154 0.73 14.90 -4.03
CA ALA A 154 -0.72 15.04 -4.28
C ALA A 154 -1.39 13.68 -4.59
N THR A 155 -0.90 12.60 -4.01
CA THR A 155 -1.43 11.26 -4.24
C THR A 155 -2.86 11.15 -3.74
N THR A 156 -3.74 10.54 -4.53
CA THR A 156 -5.13 10.26 -4.15
C THR A 156 -5.29 8.86 -3.53
N THR A 157 -4.35 7.95 -3.84
CA THR A 157 -4.24 6.60 -3.28
C THR A 157 -2.81 6.30 -2.86
N LEU A 158 -2.59 5.34 -1.96
CA LEU A 158 -1.24 4.92 -1.54
C LEU A 158 -0.43 4.24 -2.65
N GLU A 159 -1.08 3.78 -3.69
CA GLU A 159 -0.51 3.07 -4.83
C GLU A 159 0.70 3.81 -5.43
N THR A 160 0.51 5.08 -5.82
CA THR A 160 1.56 5.90 -6.42
C THR A 160 2.71 6.27 -5.46
N ALA A 161 2.44 6.29 -4.16
CA ALA A 161 3.48 6.52 -3.15
C ALA A 161 4.37 5.28 -2.99
N ILE A 162 3.76 4.09 -2.92
CA ILE A 162 4.47 2.82 -2.74
C ILE A 162 5.36 2.50 -3.94
N GLU A 163 4.97 2.87 -5.14
CA GLU A 163 5.79 2.74 -6.36
C GLU A 163 7.13 3.49 -6.32
N GLN A 164 7.30 4.44 -5.38
CA GLN A 164 8.61 5.09 -5.18
C GLN A 164 9.60 4.25 -4.38
N THR A 165 9.13 3.15 -3.78
CA THR A 165 10.00 2.24 -3.04
C THR A 165 10.90 1.46 -4.01
N PRO A 166 12.23 1.45 -3.83
CA PRO A 166 13.10 0.57 -4.61
C PRO A 166 12.64 -0.89 -4.52
N GLY A 167 12.67 -1.59 -5.67
CA GLY A 167 12.24 -3.00 -5.74
C GLY A 167 10.73 -3.24 -5.69
N VAL A 168 9.92 -2.19 -5.69
CA VAL A 168 8.46 -2.29 -5.72
C VAL A 168 7.93 -1.75 -7.05
N SER A 169 7.00 -2.49 -7.66
CA SER A 169 6.20 -2.07 -8.80
C SER A 169 4.75 -2.51 -8.60
N LEU A 170 3.83 -1.91 -9.33
CA LEU A 170 2.42 -2.31 -9.35
C LEU A 170 2.01 -2.62 -10.79
N VAL A 171 1.19 -3.66 -10.93
CA VAL A 171 0.53 -4.01 -12.20
C VAL A 171 -0.96 -4.13 -11.91
N ASP A 172 -1.78 -3.23 -12.47
CA ASP A 172 -3.22 -3.12 -12.19
C ASP A 172 -3.56 -3.08 -10.69
N GLY A 173 -2.77 -2.35 -9.89
CA GLY A 173 -2.93 -2.24 -8.45
C GLY A 173 -2.45 -3.44 -7.64
N GLU A 174 -1.86 -4.46 -8.28
CA GLU A 174 -1.25 -5.60 -7.57
C GLU A 174 0.22 -5.31 -7.25
N PRO A 175 0.61 -5.32 -5.96
CA PRO A 175 1.99 -5.02 -5.59
C PRO A 175 2.92 -6.19 -5.92
N GLN A 176 4.04 -5.85 -6.52
CA GLN A 176 5.13 -6.77 -6.82
C GLN A 176 6.39 -6.31 -6.08
N ILE A 177 6.91 -7.14 -5.19
CA ILE A 177 8.20 -6.92 -4.54
C ILE A 177 9.24 -7.84 -5.18
N ARG A 178 10.31 -7.25 -5.75
CA ARG A 178 11.42 -7.97 -6.40
C ARG A 178 10.93 -8.95 -7.49
N SER A 179 9.90 -8.57 -8.25
CA SER A 179 9.30 -9.41 -9.30
C SER A 179 8.81 -10.80 -8.83
N GLY A 180 8.55 -10.97 -7.53
CA GLY A 180 8.07 -12.22 -6.93
C GLY A 180 6.60 -12.55 -7.23
N SER A 181 5.85 -11.61 -7.83
CA SER A 181 4.47 -11.79 -8.29
C SER A 181 4.38 -11.50 -9.79
N GLY A 182 3.38 -12.06 -10.48
CA GLY A 182 3.00 -11.70 -11.83
C GLY A 182 1.63 -11.02 -11.84
N PHE A 183 1.06 -10.82 -13.02
CA PHE A 183 -0.30 -10.37 -13.18
C PHE A 183 -1.25 -11.57 -13.02
N SER A 184 -2.24 -11.46 -12.13
CA SER A 184 -3.18 -12.54 -11.80
C SER A 184 -4.65 -12.13 -11.94
N TYR A 185 -4.91 -11.08 -12.71
CA TYR A 185 -6.26 -10.53 -12.95
C TYR A 185 -7.02 -10.19 -11.65
N GLY A 186 -6.30 -9.77 -10.62
CA GLY A 186 -6.88 -9.29 -9.36
C GLY A 186 -7.17 -10.37 -8.33
N ALA A 187 -6.48 -11.50 -8.36
CA ALA A 187 -6.60 -12.54 -7.35
C ALA A 187 -5.24 -13.06 -6.89
N GLY A 188 -5.08 -13.29 -5.58
CA GLY A 188 -3.94 -14.00 -5.03
C GLY A 188 -2.66 -13.20 -4.84
N SER A 189 -2.70 -12.06 -4.16
CA SER A 189 -1.49 -11.30 -3.82
C SER A 189 -0.46 -12.15 -3.05
N ARG A 190 0.84 -11.97 -3.38
CA ARG A 190 2.00 -12.51 -2.65
C ARG A 190 2.65 -11.48 -1.75
N VAL A 191 2.08 -10.30 -1.70
CA VAL A 191 2.48 -9.21 -0.80
C VAL A 191 1.33 -8.98 0.18
N MET A 192 1.63 -9.10 1.47
CA MET A 192 0.68 -8.79 2.53
C MET A 192 0.59 -7.27 2.71
N VAL A 193 -0.61 -6.71 2.65
CA VAL A 193 -0.86 -5.30 2.95
C VAL A 193 -1.60 -5.20 4.28
N LEU A 194 -1.08 -4.36 5.18
CA LEU A 194 -1.55 -4.21 6.55
C LEU A 194 -1.84 -2.74 6.86
N VAL A 195 -2.78 -2.51 7.76
CA VAL A 195 -2.95 -1.24 8.50
C VAL A 195 -2.85 -1.57 9.99
N ASP A 196 -1.87 -0.99 10.67
CA ASP A 196 -1.58 -1.21 12.09
C ASP A 196 -1.46 -2.71 12.45
N ASP A 197 -0.70 -3.46 11.64
CA ASP A 197 -0.46 -4.90 11.74
C ASP A 197 -1.66 -5.80 11.41
N LEU A 198 -2.80 -5.26 11.00
CA LEU A 198 -4.00 -6.01 10.64
C LEU A 198 -4.16 -6.11 9.11
N PRO A 199 -4.40 -7.31 8.53
CA PRO A 199 -4.55 -7.51 7.09
C PRO A 199 -5.72 -6.72 6.49
N VAL A 200 -5.52 -6.08 5.31
CA VAL A 200 -6.54 -5.32 4.57
C VAL A 200 -6.82 -5.88 3.16
N LEU A 201 -6.29 -7.04 2.84
CA LEU A 201 -6.62 -7.71 1.59
C LEU A 201 -8.10 -8.17 1.59
N SER A 202 -8.77 -8.12 0.44
CA SER A 202 -10.12 -8.69 0.30
C SER A 202 -10.11 -10.18 0.62
N GLY A 203 -11.13 -10.66 1.34
CA GLY A 203 -11.12 -12.00 1.87
C GLY A 203 -11.22 -13.07 0.78
N ASP A 204 -12.02 -12.84 -0.24
CA ASP A 204 -12.29 -13.78 -1.32
C ASP A 204 -11.20 -13.81 -2.41
N ALA A 205 -10.66 -12.64 -2.79
CA ALA A 205 -9.66 -12.53 -3.86
C ALA A 205 -8.24 -12.25 -3.37
N GLY A 206 -8.04 -11.85 -2.11
CA GLY A 206 -6.72 -11.52 -1.57
C GLY A 206 -6.09 -10.28 -2.25
N ARG A 207 -6.91 -9.29 -2.59
CA ARG A 207 -6.50 -8.08 -3.31
C ARG A 207 -6.54 -6.84 -2.40
N PRO A 208 -5.54 -5.92 -2.47
CA PRO A 208 -5.61 -4.66 -1.74
C PRO A 208 -6.62 -3.70 -2.37
N THR A 209 -7.33 -2.92 -1.54
CA THR A 209 -8.17 -1.80 -1.96
C THR A 209 -7.48 -0.50 -1.58
N TRP A 210 -6.64 0.04 -2.48
CA TRP A 210 -5.75 1.18 -2.20
C TRP A 210 -6.48 2.46 -1.78
N GLY A 211 -7.62 2.75 -2.38
CA GLY A 211 -8.45 3.90 -2.02
C GLY A 211 -9.03 3.85 -0.61
N PHE A 212 -9.13 2.65 -0.03
CA PHE A 212 -9.61 2.41 1.33
C PHE A 212 -8.59 2.80 2.42
N LEU A 213 -7.31 2.92 2.10
CA LEU A 213 -6.24 3.17 3.06
C LEU A 213 -6.24 4.65 3.54
N PRO A 214 -6.02 4.92 4.86
CA PRO A 214 -6.18 6.26 5.45
C PRO A 214 -4.96 7.16 5.24
N LEU A 215 -4.84 7.76 4.04
CA LEU A 215 -3.74 8.67 3.66
C LEU A 215 -3.59 9.89 4.55
N GLU A 216 -4.70 10.45 5.03
CA GLU A 216 -4.72 11.66 5.86
C GLU A 216 -4.17 11.43 7.26
N ASN A 217 -4.19 10.17 7.74
CA ASN A 217 -3.73 9.77 9.07
C ASN A 217 -2.45 8.93 9.03
N LEU A 218 -1.60 9.13 8.04
CA LEU A 218 -0.38 8.35 7.85
C LEU A 218 0.72 8.80 8.82
N GLU A 219 1.34 7.85 9.53
CA GLU A 219 2.57 8.05 10.30
C GLU A 219 3.80 7.62 9.50
N GLN A 220 3.78 6.42 8.93
CA GLN A 220 4.81 5.90 8.02
C GLN A 220 4.30 4.67 7.25
N ILE A 221 4.98 4.32 6.16
CA ILE A 221 4.76 3.07 5.44
C ILE A 221 6.05 2.26 5.54
N GLU A 222 5.96 1.04 6.08
CA GLU A 222 7.07 0.12 6.21
C GLU A 222 6.94 -0.98 5.15
N VAL A 223 7.96 -1.14 4.30
CA VAL A 223 8.00 -2.15 3.25
C VAL A 223 9.10 -3.16 3.58
N VAL A 224 8.70 -4.32 4.08
CA VAL A 224 9.58 -5.46 4.37
C VAL A 224 9.68 -6.32 3.12
N LYS A 225 10.90 -6.54 2.63
CA LYS A 225 11.15 -7.31 1.41
C LYS A 225 11.62 -8.72 1.75
N GLY A 226 11.17 -9.69 0.95
CA GLY A 226 11.46 -11.12 1.18
C GLY A 226 10.45 -11.83 2.07
N ALA A 227 10.69 -13.12 2.39
CA ALA A 227 9.75 -13.96 3.12
C ALA A 227 9.53 -13.50 4.56
N SER A 228 8.35 -13.00 4.83
CA SER A 228 7.87 -12.56 6.15
C SER A 228 6.71 -13.41 6.67
N SER A 229 6.50 -14.58 6.06
CA SER A 229 5.37 -15.47 6.39
C SER A 229 5.38 -15.96 7.84
N VAL A 230 6.52 -16.02 8.52
CA VAL A 230 6.57 -16.40 9.94
C VAL A 230 5.74 -15.46 10.81
N LEU A 231 5.87 -14.14 10.64
CA LEU A 231 5.14 -13.17 11.44
C LEU A 231 3.75 -12.84 10.88
N TYR A 232 3.61 -12.83 9.55
CA TYR A 232 2.43 -12.30 8.88
C TYR A 232 1.57 -13.34 8.14
N GLY A 233 2.06 -14.59 8.06
CA GLY A 233 1.31 -15.71 7.51
C GLY A 233 1.27 -15.75 5.99
N SER A 234 0.25 -16.40 5.48
CA SER A 234 -0.07 -16.54 4.04
C SER A 234 -0.18 -15.16 3.39
N ALA A 235 0.18 -15.04 2.11
CA ALA A 235 0.32 -13.82 1.32
C ALA A 235 1.59 -12.97 1.64
N ALA A 236 2.32 -13.18 2.74
CA ALA A 236 3.61 -12.54 2.96
C ALA A 236 4.77 -13.35 2.34
N LEU A 237 4.57 -13.83 1.11
CA LEU A 237 5.53 -14.70 0.41
C LEU A 237 6.69 -13.92 -0.19
N SER A 238 6.40 -12.77 -0.79
CA SER A 238 7.39 -11.86 -1.41
C SER A 238 7.71 -10.66 -0.54
N GLY A 239 6.84 -10.30 0.42
CA GLY A 239 7.05 -9.19 1.34
C GLY A 239 5.77 -8.71 2.03
N VAL A 240 5.93 -7.61 2.77
CA VAL A 240 4.86 -6.97 3.55
C VAL A 240 4.91 -5.46 3.34
N ILE A 241 3.76 -4.84 3.16
CA ILE A 241 3.56 -3.39 3.18
C ILE A 241 2.69 -3.08 4.38
N ASN A 242 3.23 -2.42 5.40
CA ASN A 242 2.51 -2.06 6.61
C ASN A 242 2.35 -0.55 6.72
N ILE A 243 1.11 -0.09 6.73
CA ILE A 243 0.72 1.30 6.89
C ILE A 243 0.49 1.57 8.37
N ARG A 244 1.29 2.46 8.94
CA ARG A 244 1.16 2.87 10.35
C ARG A 244 0.33 4.14 10.41
N THR A 245 -0.71 4.14 11.24
CA THR A 245 -1.54 5.32 11.49
C THR A 245 -1.07 6.09 12.71
N ARG A 246 -1.20 7.42 12.63
CA ARG A 246 -0.78 8.33 13.69
C ARG A 246 -1.78 8.34 14.84
N TYR A 247 -1.27 8.42 16.05
CA TYR A 247 -2.01 8.79 17.25
C TYR A 247 -1.88 10.30 17.54
N PRO A 248 -2.82 10.89 18.34
CA PRO A 248 -2.75 12.29 18.68
C PRO A 248 -1.51 12.66 19.47
N ASP A 249 -0.88 13.76 19.07
CA ASP A 249 0.12 14.47 19.88
C ASP A 249 -0.53 15.27 21.01
N ALA A 250 0.28 15.86 21.89
CA ALA A 250 -0.21 16.69 22.99
C ALA A 250 -1.00 17.92 22.52
N ARG A 251 -0.71 18.44 21.31
CA ARG A 251 -1.45 19.53 20.69
C ARG A 251 -2.48 18.95 19.71
N PRO A 252 -3.74 19.46 19.76
CA PRO A 252 -4.73 19.09 18.77
C PRO A 252 -4.27 19.46 17.36
N LEU A 253 -4.48 18.57 16.41
CA LEU A 253 -4.19 18.81 15.00
C LEU A 253 -5.50 18.81 14.21
N THR A 254 -5.75 19.86 13.43
CA THR A 254 -6.82 19.87 12.42
C THR A 254 -6.21 20.20 11.07
N ARG A 255 -6.37 19.31 10.11
CA ARG A 255 -5.84 19.47 8.74
C ARG A 255 -6.97 19.30 7.72
N VAL A 256 -7.04 20.24 6.78
CA VAL A 256 -7.94 20.17 5.63
C VAL A 256 -7.13 20.40 4.36
N SER A 257 -7.22 19.47 3.40
CA SER A 257 -6.55 19.57 2.10
C SER A 257 -7.56 19.55 0.98
N LEU A 258 -7.49 20.54 0.09
CA LEU A 258 -8.27 20.66 -1.13
C LEU A 258 -7.33 20.46 -2.31
N GLN A 259 -7.65 19.53 -3.17
CA GLN A 259 -6.91 19.26 -4.40
C GLN A 259 -7.86 19.38 -5.59
N HIS A 260 -7.39 20.05 -6.65
CA HIS A 260 -8.06 20.08 -7.92
C HIS A 260 -7.04 19.93 -9.05
N GLY A 261 -7.31 19.01 -9.97
CA GLY A 261 -6.44 18.68 -11.08
C GLY A 261 -7.18 18.60 -12.40
N VAL A 262 -6.39 18.77 -13.48
CA VAL A 262 -6.87 18.68 -14.85
C VAL A 262 -5.94 17.78 -15.63
N TYR A 263 -6.52 16.80 -16.33
CA TYR A 263 -5.78 15.95 -17.26
C TYR A 263 -5.47 16.71 -18.55
N SER A 264 -4.25 16.52 -19.06
CA SER A 264 -3.91 16.95 -20.41
C SER A 264 -4.52 15.99 -21.43
N ASP A 265 -4.77 16.50 -22.64
CA ASP A 265 -5.07 15.59 -23.74
C ASP A 265 -3.85 14.68 -24.01
N PRO A 266 -4.07 13.39 -24.29
CA PRO A 266 -3.00 12.47 -24.66
C PRO A 266 -2.31 12.90 -25.98
N GLN A 267 -1.15 12.34 -26.30
CA GLN A 267 -0.42 12.70 -27.52
C GLN A 267 -1.18 12.29 -28.78
N SER A 268 -1.89 11.15 -28.74
CA SER A 268 -2.74 10.62 -29.81
C SER A 268 -4.21 11.09 -29.71
N ALA A 269 -4.45 12.29 -29.16
CA ALA A 269 -5.76 12.75 -28.72
C ALA A 269 -6.89 12.68 -29.74
N GLU A 270 -6.63 12.92 -31.02
CA GLU A 270 -7.70 13.02 -32.04
C GLU A 270 -8.33 11.68 -32.40
N SER A 271 -7.59 10.58 -32.25
CA SER A 271 -8.03 9.24 -32.65
C SER A 271 -8.29 8.29 -31.48
N SER A 272 -7.80 8.60 -30.28
CA SER A 272 -7.73 7.61 -29.19
C SER A 272 -8.60 7.93 -27.99
N LYS A 273 -8.98 9.20 -27.76
CA LYS A 273 -9.78 9.60 -26.58
C LYS A 273 -11.28 9.49 -26.81
N TYR A 274 -12.03 9.08 -25.80
CA TYR A 274 -13.50 8.98 -25.85
C TYR A 274 -14.23 10.25 -25.38
N TRP A 275 -13.50 11.22 -24.77
CA TRP A 275 -14.08 12.41 -24.16
C TRP A 275 -13.88 13.67 -25.00
N ASN A 276 -14.78 14.65 -24.78
CA ASN A 276 -14.65 16.02 -25.24
C ASN A 276 -14.40 16.96 -24.05
N GLY A 277 -13.60 18.02 -24.27
CA GLY A 277 -13.23 18.96 -23.20
C GLY A 277 -12.06 18.42 -22.36
N ARG A 278 -12.05 18.74 -21.05
CA ARG A 278 -10.98 18.38 -20.13
C ARG A 278 -11.52 17.53 -18.98
N LEU A 279 -10.90 16.40 -18.74
CA LEU A 279 -11.15 15.57 -17.57
C LEU A 279 -10.56 16.24 -16.31
N GLN A 280 -11.25 16.12 -15.19
CA GLN A 280 -10.91 16.76 -13.94
C GLN A 280 -10.87 15.74 -12.80
N GLN A 281 -10.03 16.03 -11.81
CA GLN A 281 -9.97 15.28 -10.55
C GLN A 281 -10.06 16.28 -9.39
N SER A 282 -10.87 15.97 -8.39
CA SER A 282 -10.98 16.79 -7.17
C SER A 282 -10.96 15.90 -5.94
N ASN A 283 -10.24 16.31 -4.91
CA ASN A 283 -10.16 15.58 -3.66
C ASN A 283 -10.18 16.53 -2.46
N LEU A 284 -11.05 16.24 -1.50
CA LEU A 284 -11.09 16.88 -0.20
C LEU A 284 -10.66 15.85 0.85
N ARG A 285 -9.62 16.15 1.62
CA ARG A 285 -9.18 15.37 2.78
C ARG A 285 -9.32 16.20 4.05
N PHE A 286 -9.70 15.56 5.14
CA PHE A 286 -9.72 16.18 6.45
C PHE A 286 -9.19 15.21 7.51
N LEU A 287 -8.58 15.77 8.53
CA LEU A 287 -8.10 15.08 9.72
C LEU A 287 -8.31 15.96 10.93
N HIS A 288 -8.84 15.41 12.00
CA HIS A 288 -8.79 15.98 13.33
C HIS A 288 -8.26 14.95 14.31
N SER A 289 -7.26 15.34 15.10
CA SER A 289 -6.56 14.48 16.04
C SER A 289 -6.39 15.22 17.36
N GLN A 290 -6.87 14.65 18.46
CA GLN A 290 -6.85 15.30 19.76
C GLN A 290 -6.78 14.31 20.92
N GLN A 291 -6.09 14.72 22.00
CA GLN A 291 -6.16 14.06 23.30
C GLN A 291 -7.26 14.70 24.16
N LEU A 292 -8.23 13.92 24.61
CA LEU A 292 -9.37 14.34 25.44
C LEU A 292 -9.32 13.65 26.80
N GLY A 293 -8.62 14.24 27.77
CA GLY A 293 -8.31 13.58 29.03
C GLY A 293 -7.52 12.30 28.77
N GLY A 294 -7.97 11.16 29.29
CA GLY A 294 -7.31 9.87 29.08
C GLY A 294 -7.67 9.17 27.74
N TRP A 295 -8.36 9.85 26.81
CA TRP A 295 -8.71 9.33 25.48
C TRP A 295 -7.89 10.00 24.39
N ASP A 296 -7.49 9.22 23.42
CA ASP A 296 -7.02 9.70 22.11
C ASP A 296 -8.14 9.53 21.09
N MET A 297 -8.36 10.55 20.27
CA MET A 297 -9.35 10.56 19.22
C MET A 297 -8.72 11.03 17.92
N VAL A 298 -8.89 10.26 16.86
CA VAL A 298 -8.59 10.66 15.49
C VAL A 298 -9.84 10.47 14.65
N ILE A 299 -10.21 11.50 13.89
CA ILE A 299 -11.30 11.46 12.92
C ILE A 299 -10.75 11.95 11.59
N GLY A 300 -10.93 11.19 10.53
CA GLY A 300 -10.43 11.54 9.22
C GLY A 300 -11.31 11.04 8.09
N GLY A 301 -10.97 11.45 6.89
CA GLY A 301 -11.66 10.98 5.71
C GLY A 301 -11.31 11.73 4.44
N ASN A 302 -11.85 11.25 3.32
CA ASN A 302 -11.72 11.92 2.04
C ASN A 302 -12.98 11.81 1.19
N LEU A 303 -13.12 12.80 0.29
CA LEU A 303 -14.10 12.82 -0.78
C LEU A 303 -13.35 13.00 -2.09
N LEU A 304 -13.37 11.99 -2.95
CA LEU A 304 -12.72 12.00 -4.25
C LEU A 304 -13.76 11.95 -5.36
N GLY A 305 -13.58 12.80 -6.36
CA GLY A 305 -14.23 12.72 -7.65
C GLY A 305 -13.20 12.82 -8.75
N ASP A 306 -13.20 11.88 -9.68
CA ASP A 306 -12.29 11.80 -10.82
C ASP A 306 -13.10 11.46 -12.06
N ASP A 307 -12.99 12.26 -13.10
CA ASP A 307 -13.72 12.03 -14.36
C ASP A 307 -13.21 10.74 -15.07
N GLY A 308 -12.02 10.24 -14.71
CA GLY A 308 -11.42 9.02 -15.25
C GLY A 308 -10.97 9.15 -16.71
N PHE A 309 -9.83 8.59 -17.02
CA PHE A 309 -9.26 8.61 -18.38
C PHE A 309 -9.48 7.30 -19.15
N LYS A 310 -9.82 6.20 -18.47
CA LYS A 310 -10.21 4.94 -19.10
C LYS A 310 -11.72 4.95 -19.29
N GLY A 311 -12.17 4.87 -20.53
CA GLY A 311 -13.57 5.08 -20.91
C GLY A 311 -14.40 3.81 -21.00
N PRO A 312 -15.70 4.02 -21.25
CA PRO A 312 -16.60 2.95 -21.53
C PRO A 312 -16.36 2.33 -22.90
N GLN A 313 -17.05 1.23 -23.15
CA GLN A 313 -17.18 0.66 -24.49
C GLN A 313 -17.75 1.68 -25.48
N ILE A 314 -17.17 1.75 -26.69
CA ILE A 314 -17.76 2.49 -27.80
C ILE A 314 -18.93 1.67 -28.36
N ASN A 315 -20.16 2.16 -28.23
CA ASN A 315 -21.31 1.53 -28.89
C ASN A 315 -21.30 1.90 -30.36
N LEU A 316 -21.05 0.92 -31.22
CA LEU A 316 -21.18 1.06 -32.66
C LEU A 316 -22.59 0.67 -33.10
N ASP A 317 -23.17 1.44 -34.06
CA ASP A 317 -24.33 1.01 -34.79
C ASP A 317 -24.03 -0.29 -35.53
N SER A 318 -24.75 -1.36 -35.23
CA SER A 318 -24.51 -2.71 -35.76
C SER A 318 -24.69 -2.81 -37.30
N LEU A 319 -25.31 -1.80 -37.95
CA LEU A 319 -25.55 -1.77 -39.38
C LEU A 319 -24.57 -0.89 -40.16
N THR A 320 -24.06 0.18 -39.54
CA THR A 320 -23.25 1.18 -40.23
C THR A 320 -21.80 1.22 -39.76
N GLY A 321 -21.47 0.53 -38.62
CA GLY A 321 -20.16 0.62 -37.99
C GLY A 321 -19.78 2.02 -37.50
N THR A 322 -20.73 2.98 -37.48
CA THR A 322 -20.50 4.31 -36.96
C THR A 322 -20.80 4.37 -35.46
N PRO A 323 -20.07 5.16 -34.66
CA PRO A 323 -20.37 5.33 -33.25
C PRO A 323 -21.82 5.83 -33.07
N LEU A 324 -22.64 5.08 -32.32
CA LEU A 324 -23.97 5.52 -31.92
C LEU A 324 -23.79 6.75 -31.03
N ASP A 325 -24.11 7.91 -31.64
CA ASP A 325 -24.21 9.21 -31.04
C ASP A 325 -23.38 9.42 -29.74
N THR A 326 -22.09 9.63 -29.89
CA THR A 326 -21.20 10.08 -28.80
C THR A 326 -21.65 11.44 -28.21
N ALA A 327 -22.57 12.16 -28.90
CA ALA A 327 -23.16 13.40 -28.38
C ALA A 327 -24.16 13.16 -27.23
N SER A 328 -24.79 11.98 -27.15
CA SER A 328 -25.59 11.61 -25.97
C SER A 328 -24.73 11.11 -24.81
N MET A 329 -23.51 10.68 -25.10
CA MET A 329 -22.43 10.46 -24.11
C MET A 329 -21.61 11.71 -23.86
N ALA A 330 -21.96 12.85 -24.50
CA ALA A 330 -21.28 14.12 -24.32
C ALA A 330 -21.31 14.47 -22.83
N TYR A 331 -20.12 14.75 -22.34
CA TYR A 331 -19.82 15.32 -21.04
C TYR A 331 -20.90 16.33 -20.62
N ASN A 332 -21.82 15.89 -19.77
CA ASN A 332 -22.68 16.80 -19.04
C ASN A 332 -22.01 17.08 -17.69
N PRO A 333 -21.39 18.26 -17.49
CA PRO A 333 -20.72 18.60 -16.25
C PRO A 333 -21.64 18.60 -15.03
N LEU A 334 -22.97 18.51 -15.25
CA LEU A 334 -23.99 18.53 -14.22
C LEU A 334 -24.64 17.15 -13.99
N SER A 335 -24.37 16.13 -14.82
CA SER A 335 -24.92 14.78 -14.62
C SER A 335 -23.95 13.92 -13.79
N VAL A 336 -24.53 13.17 -12.87
CA VAL A 336 -23.83 12.23 -12.01
C VAL A 336 -23.40 10.96 -12.79
N ASP A 337 -23.96 10.75 -13.97
CA ASP A 337 -23.72 9.60 -14.83
C ASP A 337 -22.58 9.85 -15.82
N ARG A 338 -21.37 10.12 -15.32
CA ARG A 338 -20.16 10.19 -16.13
C ARG A 338 -19.61 8.79 -16.31
N TRP A 339 -19.59 8.26 -17.50
CA TRP A 339 -19.23 6.88 -17.79
C TRP A 339 -17.83 6.47 -17.32
N GLY A 340 -16.84 7.35 -17.34
CA GLY A 340 -15.49 7.11 -16.85
C GLY A 340 -15.26 7.49 -15.40
N ALA A 341 -16.24 8.11 -14.73
CA ALA A 341 -16.02 8.73 -13.44
C ALA A 341 -15.85 7.74 -12.29
N ASN A 342 -14.89 8.04 -11.44
CA ASN A 342 -14.68 7.41 -10.14
C ASN A 342 -15.12 8.39 -9.05
N ALA A 343 -15.86 7.90 -8.08
CA ALA A 343 -16.31 8.70 -6.94
C ALA A 343 -16.12 7.89 -5.66
N GLN A 344 -15.60 8.53 -4.62
CA GLN A 344 -15.31 7.85 -3.36
C GLN A 344 -15.57 8.79 -2.18
N ALA A 345 -16.23 8.26 -1.16
CA ALA A 345 -16.33 8.88 0.15
C ALA A 345 -15.81 7.90 1.19
N ARG A 346 -14.83 8.31 1.99
CA ARG A 346 -14.25 7.50 3.06
C ARG A 346 -14.25 8.29 4.36
N PHE A 347 -14.47 7.58 5.46
CA PHE A 347 -14.48 8.12 6.82
C PHE A 347 -13.85 7.12 7.77
N ASN A 348 -12.95 7.59 8.63
CA ASN A 348 -12.33 6.78 9.67
C ASN A 348 -12.43 7.44 11.05
N VAL A 349 -12.45 6.61 12.08
CA VAL A 349 -12.41 7.02 13.49
C VAL A 349 -11.50 6.06 14.25
N ASN A 350 -10.52 6.58 14.97
CA ASN A 350 -9.66 5.82 15.87
C ASN A 350 -9.86 6.38 17.28
N LEU A 351 -10.24 5.52 18.21
CA LEU A 351 -10.44 5.84 19.63
C LEU A 351 -9.56 4.95 20.49
N ARG A 352 -8.78 5.52 21.40
CA ARG A 352 -7.91 4.78 22.32
C ARG A 352 -8.04 5.33 23.74
N ARG A 353 -8.27 4.47 24.71
CA ARG A 353 -8.20 4.79 26.14
C ARG A 353 -6.77 4.52 26.62
N ARG A 354 -6.05 5.56 27.04
CA ARG A 354 -4.68 5.48 27.59
C ARG A 354 -4.65 5.39 29.11
N GLU A 355 -5.48 6.18 29.77
CA GLU A 355 -5.52 6.27 31.24
C GLU A 355 -6.62 5.37 31.78
N CYS A 356 -6.26 4.16 32.19
CA CYS A 356 -7.15 3.18 32.79
C CYS A 356 -6.88 3.07 34.29
N SER A 357 -7.86 2.56 35.04
CA SER A 357 -7.68 2.25 36.49
C SER A 357 -6.67 1.12 36.72
N ILE A 358 -6.38 0.32 35.68
CA ILE A 358 -5.35 -0.72 35.68
C ILE A 358 -4.14 -0.13 34.96
N GLU A 359 -3.02 0.02 35.67
CA GLU A 359 -1.76 0.51 35.12
C GLU A 359 -1.28 -0.40 33.97
N GLY A 360 -0.82 0.20 32.87
CA GLY A 360 -0.35 -0.52 31.68
C GLY A 360 -1.46 -1.05 30.78
N LEU A 361 -2.74 -0.89 31.11
CA LEU A 361 -3.87 -1.29 30.27
C LEU A 361 -4.23 -0.17 29.29
N THR A 362 -4.27 -0.50 28.00
CA THR A 362 -4.76 0.35 26.90
C THR A 362 -5.78 -0.44 26.10
N TYR A 363 -6.86 0.18 25.66
CA TYR A 363 -7.80 -0.44 24.73
C TYR A 363 -8.40 0.60 23.80
N GLY A 364 -8.87 0.12 22.66
CA GLY A 364 -9.42 1.02 21.66
C GLY A 364 -10.23 0.30 20.60
N ILE A 365 -10.72 1.10 19.68
CA ILE A 365 -11.43 0.66 18.49
C ILE A 365 -11.07 1.59 17.33
N ASN A 366 -10.61 1.00 16.22
CA ASN A 366 -10.42 1.72 14.97
C ASN A 366 -11.50 1.27 13.99
N THR A 367 -12.02 2.19 13.21
CA THR A 367 -12.99 1.88 12.17
C THR A 367 -12.76 2.75 10.94
N ASN A 368 -12.91 2.16 9.76
CA ASN A 368 -12.77 2.83 8.48
C ASN A 368 -13.86 2.34 7.53
N TRP A 369 -14.57 3.23 6.88
CA TRP A 369 -15.67 2.92 5.95
C TRP A 369 -15.52 3.73 4.68
N GLN A 370 -15.66 3.06 3.54
CA GLN A 370 -15.65 3.66 2.22
C GLN A 370 -16.86 3.21 1.43
N LYS A 371 -17.49 4.16 0.77
CA LYS A 371 -18.44 3.92 -0.31
C LYS A 371 -17.91 4.59 -1.57
N GLY A 372 -17.92 3.88 -2.68
CA GLY A 372 -17.40 4.40 -3.94
C GLY A 372 -18.07 3.79 -5.16
N GLU A 373 -17.79 4.40 -6.28
CA GLU A 373 -18.15 3.91 -7.61
C GLU A 373 -16.96 4.12 -8.53
N SER A 374 -16.61 3.11 -9.31
CA SER A 374 -15.47 3.15 -10.23
C SER A 374 -15.77 2.40 -11.52
N LEU A 375 -15.18 2.85 -12.63
CA LEU A 375 -15.12 2.12 -13.88
C LEU A 375 -13.74 1.45 -13.98
N ASN A 376 -13.73 0.14 -14.19
CA ASN A 376 -12.52 -0.60 -14.52
C ASN A 376 -12.57 -1.05 -15.97
N THR A 377 -11.58 -0.63 -16.77
CA THR A 377 -11.39 -1.04 -18.17
C THR A 377 -10.17 -1.95 -18.24
N LEU A 378 -10.39 -3.21 -18.54
CA LEU A 378 -9.34 -4.23 -18.54
C LEU A 378 -8.56 -4.26 -19.87
N ILE A 379 -9.24 -4.09 -21.00
CA ILE A 379 -8.70 -4.19 -22.34
C ILE A 379 -9.17 -2.99 -23.16
N TRP A 380 -8.25 -2.25 -23.81
CA TRP A 380 -8.60 -1.15 -24.70
C TRP A 380 -9.30 -1.65 -25.97
N GLU A 381 -10.00 -0.77 -26.68
CA GLU A 381 -10.69 -1.08 -27.92
C GLU A 381 -9.71 -1.35 -29.07
N ASN A 382 -8.83 -0.38 -29.33
CA ASN A 382 -7.78 -0.49 -30.35
C ASN A 382 -6.69 0.55 -30.09
N SER A 383 -5.42 0.21 -30.27
CA SER A 383 -4.28 1.08 -29.95
C SER A 383 -4.23 2.37 -30.77
N SER A 384 -4.81 2.40 -31.98
CA SER A 384 -4.77 3.56 -32.89
C SER A 384 -6.03 4.42 -32.87
N SER A 385 -7.21 3.84 -32.57
CA SER A 385 -8.51 4.50 -32.69
C SER A 385 -9.36 4.49 -31.42
N GLY A 386 -8.96 3.78 -30.38
CA GLY A 386 -9.71 3.60 -29.15
C GLY A 386 -8.85 3.24 -27.95
N LEU A 387 -7.63 3.78 -27.85
CA LEU A 387 -6.67 3.46 -26.80
C LEU A 387 -7.21 3.71 -25.39
N TYR A 388 -8.03 4.77 -25.23
CA TYR A 388 -8.67 5.12 -23.96
C TYR A 388 -10.11 4.65 -23.84
N SER A 389 -10.62 3.87 -24.81
CA SER A 389 -11.94 3.24 -24.78
C SER A 389 -11.81 1.76 -24.46
N SER A 390 -12.89 1.15 -24.00
CA SER A 390 -12.91 -0.27 -23.63
C SER A 390 -13.33 -1.13 -24.81
N SER A 391 -12.67 -2.26 -24.99
CA SER A 391 -13.16 -3.34 -25.82
C SER A 391 -14.49 -3.88 -25.32
N ASN A 392 -15.27 -4.53 -26.23
CA ASN A 392 -16.59 -5.04 -25.90
C ASN A 392 -16.57 -6.01 -24.72
N GLY A 393 -17.37 -5.69 -23.68
CA GLY A 393 -17.49 -6.50 -22.46
C GLY A 393 -16.27 -6.44 -21.53
N ALA A 394 -15.29 -5.58 -21.80
CA ALA A 394 -14.07 -5.44 -20.99
C ALA A 394 -14.08 -4.25 -20.03
N ALA A 395 -15.20 -3.53 -19.94
CA ALA A 395 -15.45 -2.49 -18.93
C ALA A 395 -16.44 -2.98 -17.89
N THR A 396 -16.18 -2.69 -16.62
CA THR A 396 -17.10 -3.02 -15.50
C THR A 396 -17.20 -1.81 -14.57
N ARG A 397 -18.41 -1.35 -14.36
CA ARG A 397 -18.74 -0.35 -13.36
C ARG A 397 -19.06 -1.02 -12.03
N THR A 398 -18.30 -0.73 -11.02
CA THR A 398 -18.44 -1.31 -9.68
C THR A 398 -18.92 -0.25 -8.70
N LYS A 399 -20.02 -0.55 -7.98
CA LYS A 399 -20.41 0.18 -6.76
C LYS A 399 -19.90 -0.62 -5.57
N GLN A 400 -18.98 -0.03 -4.82
CA GLN A 400 -18.31 -0.70 -3.72
C GLN A 400 -18.70 -0.09 -2.37
N LEU A 401 -18.91 -0.96 -1.39
CA LEU A 401 -18.90 -0.66 0.04
C LEU A 401 -17.83 -1.52 0.69
N VAL A 402 -16.88 -0.91 1.40
CA VAL A 402 -15.89 -1.62 2.19
C VAL A 402 -15.75 -0.96 3.55
N GLY A 403 -15.63 -1.76 4.61
CA GLY A 403 -15.46 -1.27 5.96
C GLY A 403 -14.71 -2.21 6.86
N THR A 404 -14.08 -1.65 7.89
CA THR A 404 -13.43 -2.40 8.97
C THR A 404 -13.84 -1.89 10.33
N VAL A 405 -13.88 -2.80 11.30
CA VAL A 405 -14.05 -2.51 12.73
C VAL A 405 -13.01 -3.32 13.48
N ASP A 406 -12.10 -2.64 14.16
CA ASP A 406 -10.87 -3.20 14.74
C ASP A 406 -10.82 -2.92 16.26
N PRO A 407 -11.50 -3.69 17.11
CA PRO A 407 -11.33 -3.57 18.55
C PRO A 407 -10.03 -4.23 19.01
N TYR A 408 -9.31 -3.58 19.92
CA TYR A 408 -8.07 -4.12 20.47
C TYR A 408 -7.92 -3.81 21.97
N VAL A 409 -7.10 -4.64 22.62
CA VAL A 409 -6.67 -4.48 24.00
C VAL A 409 -5.19 -4.75 24.08
N GLU A 410 -4.48 -3.91 24.79
CA GLU A 410 -3.06 -4.03 25.05
C GLU A 410 -2.79 -3.88 26.54
N TYR A 411 -1.98 -4.76 27.11
CA TYR A 411 -1.62 -4.73 28.52
C TYR A 411 -0.13 -4.95 28.70
N ILE A 412 0.54 -3.95 29.23
CA ILE A 412 1.96 -4.00 29.56
C ILE A 412 2.09 -4.16 31.07
N ARG A 413 2.64 -5.29 31.49
CA ARG A 413 2.93 -5.56 32.92
C ARG A 413 4.08 -4.70 33.41
N PRO A 414 4.19 -4.46 34.75
CA PRO A 414 5.38 -3.80 35.32
C PRO A 414 6.73 -4.49 35.00
N SER A 415 6.69 -5.80 34.67
CA SER A 415 7.86 -6.59 34.21
C SER A 415 8.17 -6.38 32.72
N GLY A 416 7.56 -5.41 32.02
CA GLY A 416 7.74 -5.20 30.59
C GLY A 416 7.01 -6.19 29.69
N VAL A 417 6.42 -7.28 30.20
CA VAL A 417 5.67 -8.24 29.38
C VAL A 417 4.45 -7.58 28.78
N ARG A 418 4.38 -7.58 27.44
CA ARG A 418 3.30 -6.99 26.68
C ARG A 418 2.35 -8.07 26.17
N HIS A 419 1.08 -7.92 26.44
CA HIS A 419 0.00 -8.72 25.89
C HIS A 419 -0.83 -7.87 24.92
N SER A 420 -1.13 -8.38 23.75
CA SER A 420 -1.93 -7.68 22.74
C SER A 420 -2.98 -8.63 22.19
N LEU A 421 -4.23 -8.21 22.20
CA LEU A 421 -5.34 -8.87 21.53
C LEU A 421 -5.87 -7.88 20.49
N ARG A 422 -5.77 -8.24 19.22
CA ARG A 422 -6.25 -7.45 18.08
C ARG A 422 -7.30 -8.24 17.33
N ASN A 423 -8.36 -7.57 16.92
CA ASN A 423 -9.41 -8.18 16.13
C ASN A 423 -9.75 -7.26 14.96
N ARG A 424 -10.24 -7.84 13.87
CA ARG A 424 -10.79 -7.15 12.71
C ARG A 424 -12.02 -7.86 12.20
N TRP A 425 -13.09 -7.13 12.00
CA TRP A 425 -14.13 -7.48 11.06
C TRP A 425 -13.98 -6.58 9.85
N GLN A 426 -13.82 -7.21 8.68
CA GLN A 426 -13.80 -6.50 7.38
C GLN A 426 -14.99 -6.98 6.58
N HIS A 427 -15.74 -6.04 6.03
CA HIS A 427 -16.89 -6.28 5.15
C HIS A 427 -16.67 -5.61 3.82
N LEU A 428 -16.86 -6.32 2.72
CA LEU A 428 -16.74 -5.81 1.35
C LEU A 428 -17.94 -6.28 0.53
N VAL A 429 -18.53 -5.34 -0.20
CA VAL A 429 -19.58 -5.61 -1.20
C VAL A 429 -19.23 -4.87 -2.48
N ASN A 430 -19.16 -5.60 -3.57
CA ASN A 430 -19.08 -5.06 -4.92
C ASN A 430 -20.36 -5.40 -5.68
N ASN A 431 -21.05 -4.39 -6.17
CA ASN A 431 -22.17 -4.51 -7.09
C ASN A 431 -21.70 -4.06 -8.46
N ASN A 432 -21.53 -5.02 -9.37
CA ASN A 432 -21.06 -4.80 -10.73
C ASN A 432 -22.24 -4.70 -11.70
N ASP A 433 -22.14 -3.81 -12.69
CA ASP A 433 -23.19 -3.60 -13.71
C ASP A 433 -23.38 -4.80 -14.65
N ASN A 434 -22.37 -5.68 -14.73
CA ASN A 434 -22.43 -6.94 -15.47
C ASN A 434 -23.06 -8.12 -14.69
N GLY A 435 -23.64 -7.87 -13.50
CA GLY A 435 -24.22 -8.91 -12.63
C GLY A 435 -23.22 -9.78 -11.89
N GLN A 436 -21.91 -9.49 -12.00
CA GLN A 436 -20.84 -10.29 -11.38
C GLN A 436 -20.38 -9.66 -10.04
N GLY A 437 -21.33 -9.29 -9.19
CA GLY A 437 -21.05 -8.78 -7.85
C GLY A 437 -20.53 -9.85 -6.91
N ASN A 438 -19.84 -9.42 -5.83
CA ASN A 438 -19.36 -10.30 -4.76
C ASN A 438 -19.49 -9.65 -3.38
N THR A 439 -19.62 -10.49 -2.36
CA THR A 439 -19.58 -10.09 -0.95
C THR A 439 -18.53 -10.92 -0.23
N SER A 440 -17.79 -10.29 0.66
CA SER A 440 -16.73 -10.95 1.43
C SER A 440 -16.70 -10.39 2.84
N ASP A 441 -16.73 -11.28 3.84
CA ASP A 441 -16.55 -10.99 5.27
C ASP A 441 -15.30 -11.68 5.78
N VAL A 442 -14.44 -10.94 6.47
CA VAL A 442 -13.26 -11.48 7.16
C VAL A 442 -13.36 -11.20 8.66
N PHE A 443 -13.25 -12.23 9.46
CA PHE A 443 -13.13 -12.16 10.91
C PHE A 443 -11.72 -12.61 11.29
N TYR A 444 -10.92 -11.68 11.75
CA TYR A 444 -9.53 -11.91 12.16
C TYR A 444 -9.38 -11.66 13.65
N SER A 445 -8.66 -12.54 14.34
CA SER A 445 -8.30 -12.41 15.76
C SER A 445 -6.88 -12.85 15.95
N GLU A 446 -6.08 -12.05 16.63
CA GLU A 446 -4.70 -12.34 16.98
C GLU A 446 -4.45 -12.03 18.45
N TYR A 447 -3.94 -13.01 19.19
CA TYR A 447 -3.34 -12.78 20.50
C TYR A 447 -1.82 -12.90 20.38
N GLN A 448 -1.10 -11.92 20.89
CA GLN A 448 0.35 -11.86 20.93
C GLN A 448 0.83 -11.59 22.35
N VAL A 449 1.89 -12.27 22.74
CA VAL A 449 2.67 -11.98 23.95
C VAL A 449 4.11 -11.69 23.55
N GLN A 450 4.68 -10.65 24.15
CA GLN A 450 6.07 -10.27 23.98
C GLN A 450 6.74 -10.24 25.36
N LEU A 451 7.84 -10.95 25.48
CA LEU A 451 8.64 -11.06 26.69
C LEU A 451 9.99 -10.37 26.42
N PRO A 452 10.26 -9.22 27.04
CA PRO A 452 11.58 -8.58 26.97
C PRO A 452 12.62 -9.33 27.84
N ASP A 453 13.86 -8.90 27.76
CA ASP A 453 15.01 -9.51 28.42
C ASP A 453 14.84 -9.62 29.95
N GLU A 454 14.28 -8.61 30.61
CA GLU A 454 14.03 -8.66 32.06
C GLU A 454 13.07 -9.82 32.42
N ALA A 455 12.06 -10.07 31.58
CA ALA A 455 11.11 -11.16 31.80
C ALA A 455 11.65 -12.53 31.42
N LEU A 456 12.57 -12.60 30.44
CA LEU A 456 13.24 -13.83 30.02
C LEU A 456 14.36 -14.24 30.98
N GLY A 457 14.93 -13.30 31.72
CA GLY A 457 16.06 -13.51 32.63
C GLY A 457 17.40 -13.66 31.89
N TRP A 458 17.50 -13.21 30.63
CA TRP A 458 18.74 -13.10 29.89
C TRP A 458 18.82 -11.79 29.10
N GLU A 459 19.98 -11.17 29.10
CA GLU A 459 20.20 -9.84 28.52
C GLU A 459 20.08 -9.84 26.98
N GLY A 460 19.44 -8.81 26.45
CA GLY A 460 19.31 -8.52 25.02
C GLY A 460 18.39 -9.46 24.25
N GLY A 461 17.57 -10.28 24.93
CA GLY A 461 16.61 -11.19 24.32
C GLY A 461 15.18 -10.61 24.27
N THR A 462 14.48 -10.75 23.15
CA THR A 462 13.05 -10.49 23.03
C THR A 462 12.36 -11.69 22.41
N LEU A 463 11.40 -12.29 23.12
CA LEU A 463 10.60 -13.41 22.62
C LEU A 463 9.19 -12.93 22.32
N THR A 464 8.80 -13.03 21.06
CA THR A 464 7.44 -12.75 20.59
C THR A 464 6.76 -14.08 20.25
N ALA A 465 5.56 -14.32 20.78
CA ALA A 465 4.76 -15.50 20.45
C ALA A 465 3.30 -15.10 20.24
N GLY A 466 2.61 -15.77 19.34
CA GLY A 466 1.19 -15.45 19.08
C GLY A 466 0.42 -16.57 18.42
N ALA A 467 -0.90 -16.41 18.45
CA ALA A 467 -1.85 -17.28 17.79
C ALA A 467 -2.84 -16.43 16.98
N VAL A 468 -3.17 -16.91 15.77
CA VAL A 468 -4.08 -16.24 14.85
C VAL A 468 -5.22 -17.15 14.48
N HIS A 469 -6.41 -16.61 14.40
CA HIS A 469 -7.58 -17.21 13.81
C HIS A 469 -8.19 -16.26 12.80
N GLN A 470 -8.34 -16.70 11.56
CA GLN A 470 -9.04 -15.96 10.51
C GLN A 470 -10.13 -16.84 9.90
N LEU A 471 -11.31 -16.27 9.78
CA LEU A 471 -12.43 -16.84 9.05
C LEU A 471 -12.81 -15.89 7.93
N THR A 472 -12.89 -16.40 6.71
CA THR A 472 -13.35 -15.66 5.54
C THR A 472 -14.59 -16.33 4.96
N LEU A 473 -15.62 -15.54 4.72
CA LEU A 473 -16.84 -15.95 4.02
C LEU A 473 -16.90 -15.17 2.70
N GLY A 474 -16.93 -15.86 1.57
CA GLY A 474 -17.00 -15.25 0.25
C GLY A 474 -18.20 -15.78 -0.53
N GLN A 475 -19.01 -14.87 -1.08
CA GLN A 475 -20.20 -15.21 -1.86
C GLN A 475 -20.23 -14.40 -3.16
N ALA A 476 -20.42 -15.08 -4.28
CA ALA A 476 -20.63 -14.48 -5.59
C ALA A 476 -21.30 -15.48 -6.52
N GLU A 477 -22.16 -15.00 -7.44
CA GLU A 477 -22.76 -15.86 -8.49
C GLU A 477 -21.70 -16.45 -9.43
N LEU A 478 -20.55 -15.74 -9.54
CA LEU A 478 -19.41 -16.18 -10.37
C LEU A 478 -18.54 -17.26 -9.70
N TYR A 479 -18.78 -17.63 -8.44
CA TYR A 479 -18.01 -18.69 -7.80
C TYR A 479 -18.70 -20.04 -7.98
N SER A 480 -17.97 -21.02 -8.53
CA SER A 480 -18.33 -22.42 -8.45
C SER A 480 -18.02 -22.93 -7.03
N GLY A 481 -18.80 -23.90 -6.54
CA GLY A 481 -18.60 -24.41 -5.19
C GLY A 481 -19.32 -23.59 -4.11
N GLY A 482 -19.02 -23.89 -2.85
CA GLY A 482 -19.69 -23.31 -1.70
C GLY A 482 -20.73 -24.23 -1.09
N ASN A 483 -21.41 -23.76 -0.01
CA ASN A 483 -22.54 -24.44 0.63
C ASN A 483 -23.84 -24.29 -0.22
N GLU A 484 -24.97 -24.76 0.33
CA GLU A 484 -26.29 -24.64 -0.34
C GLU A 484 -26.70 -23.19 -0.63
N ASP A 485 -26.17 -22.21 0.14
CA ASP A 485 -26.39 -20.77 -0.05
C ASP A 485 -25.35 -20.12 -1.00
N GLY A 486 -24.43 -20.88 -1.60
CA GLY A 486 -23.35 -20.39 -2.47
C GLY A 486 -22.21 -19.70 -1.73
N VAL A 487 -22.10 -19.87 -0.40
CA VAL A 487 -21.03 -19.29 0.42
C VAL A 487 -19.82 -20.20 0.43
N ASN A 488 -18.67 -19.68 -0.02
CA ASN A 488 -17.36 -20.31 0.12
C ASN A 488 -16.70 -19.85 1.42
N GLN A 489 -16.14 -20.79 2.16
CA GLN A 489 -15.52 -20.53 3.47
C GLN A 489 -14.04 -20.86 3.42
N ALA A 490 -13.20 -19.89 3.82
CA ALA A 490 -11.78 -20.12 4.07
C ALA A 490 -11.47 -19.87 5.55
N ARG A 491 -10.66 -20.74 6.16
CA ARG A 491 -10.25 -20.63 7.56
C ARG A 491 -8.74 -20.83 7.69
N ASN A 492 -8.10 -19.95 8.46
CA ASN A 492 -6.70 -20.08 8.87
C ASN A 492 -6.61 -20.10 10.40
N VAL A 493 -5.91 -21.10 10.92
CA VAL A 493 -5.52 -21.17 12.34
C VAL A 493 -4.03 -21.34 12.38
N SER A 494 -3.32 -20.48 13.10
CA SER A 494 -1.86 -20.54 13.18
C SER A 494 -1.32 -20.13 14.53
N ALA A 495 -0.11 -20.62 14.82
CA ALA A 495 0.69 -20.20 15.97
C ALA A 495 2.11 -19.90 15.50
N TYR A 496 2.70 -18.84 16.05
CA TYR A 496 4.06 -18.43 15.72
C TYR A 496 4.87 -18.05 16.95
N THR A 497 6.18 -18.12 16.79
CA THR A 497 7.15 -17.60 17.77
C THR A 497 8.37 -17.05 17.04
N GLN A 498 8.94 -15.98 17.57
CA GLN A 498 10.19 -15.37 17.13
C GLN A 498 11.02 -14.97 18.33
N LEU A 499 12.28 -15.36 18.32
CA LEU A 499 13.31 -14.93 19.25
C LEU A 499 14.24 -13.95 18.53
N ASP A 500 14.32 -12.74 19.03
CA ASP A 500 15.31 -11.74 18.64
C ASP A 500 16.32 -11.60 19.77
N GLN A 501 17.61 -11.81 19.48
CA GLN A 501 18.69 -11.85 20.46
C GLN A 501 19.83 -10.92 20.05
N LYS A 502 20.13 -9.93 20.88
CA LYS A 502 21.33 -9.10 20.75
C LYS A 502 22.48 -9.76 21.50
N LEU A 503 23.53 -10.11 20.78
CA LEU A 503 24.75 -10.72 21.32
C LEU A 503 25.88 -9.67 21.40
N GLY A 504 26.14 -9.18 22.60
CA GLY A 504 26.97 -8.00 22.81
C GLY A 504 26.34 -6.76 22.18
N GLU A 505 27.17 -5.80 21.74
CA GLU A 505 26.67 -4.52 21.17
C GLU A 505 26.48 -4.56 19.65
N ARG A 506 26.96 -5.61 18.95
CA ARG A 506 27.17 -5.58 17.50
C ARG A 506 26.47 -6.66 16.69
N LEU A 507 25.95 -7.69 17.32
CA LEU A 507 25.33 -8.82 16.59
C LEU A 507 23.90 -9.02 17.04
N ASN A 508 22.96 -8.86 16.11
CA ASN A 508 21.56 -9.19 16.29
C ASN A 508 21.22 -10.48 15.53
N LEU A 509 20.59 -11.43 16.20
CA LEU A 509 20.08 -12.68 15.64
C LEU A 509 18.56 -12.72 15.76
N SER A 510 17.89 -13.22 14.73
CA SER A 510 16.43 -13.43 14.72
C SER A 510 16.15 -14.86 14.28
N LEU A 511 15.37 -15.61 15.07
CA LEU A 511 14.95 -16.97 14.77
C LEU A 511 13.45 -17.07 14.94
N GLY A 512 12.74 -17.50 13.91
CA GLY A 512 11.29 -17.57 13.94
C GLY A 512 10.75 -18.89 13.39
N SER A 513 9.60 -19.30 13.90
CA SER A 513 8.82 -20.43 13.39
C SER A 513 7.33 -20.14 13.44
N ARG A 514 6.60 -20.69 12.49
CA ARG A 514 5.12 -20.63 12.45
C ARG A 514 4.59 -21.95 11.94
N TYR A 515 3.48 -22.37 12.52
CA TYR A 515 2.69 -23.47 12.00
C TYR A 515 1.35 -22.91 11.53
N GLU A 516 1.00 -23.19 10.29
CA GLU A 516 -0.27 -22.77 9.69
C GLU A 516 -1.13 -23.96 9.29
N HIS A 517 -2.41 -23.88 9.58
CA HIS A 517 -3.43 -24.79 9.13
C HIS A 517 -4.51 -24.02 8.39
N PHE A 518 -4.65 -24.30 7.11
CA PHE A 518 -5.66 -23.72 6.23
C PHE A 518 -6.72 -24.71 5.82
N SER A 519 -7.94 -24.22 5.66
CA SER A 519 -9.00 -24.93 4.93
C SER A 519 -9.74 -23.96 4.02
N ILE A 520 -10.14 -24.43 2.84
CA ILE A 520 -11.13 -23.77 1.97
C ILE A 520 -12.16 -24.82 1.62
N ASN A 521 -13.42 -24.62 2.05
CA ASN A 521 -14.48 -25.63 1.98
C ASN A 521 -13.94 -26.96 2.54
N ASP A 522 -13.92 -28.02 1.72
CA ASP A 522 -13.46 -29.36 2.10
C ASP A 522 -11.94 -29.60 1.91
N SER A 523 -11.23 -28.63 1.29
CA SER A 523 -9.79 -28.75 1.05
C SER A 523 -9.00 -28.21 2.24
N THR A 524 -7.98 -28.95 2.69
CA THR A 524 -7.12 -28.56 3.82
C THR A 524 -5.65 -28.68 3.46
N ALA A 525 -4.82 -27.80 4.04
CA ALA A 525 -3.37 -27.90 4.02
C ALA A 525 -2.76 -27.33 5.31
N ALA A 526 -1.63 -27.90 5.72
CA ALA A 526 -0.91 -27.40 6.88
C ALA A 526 0.59 -27.44 6.59
N LYS A 527 1.32 -26.43 7.11
CA LYS A 527 2.78 -26.34 6.90
C LYS A 527 3.47 -25.59 8.03
N PRO A 528 4.59 -26.10 8.54
CA PRO A 528 5.55 -25.32 9.32
C PRO A 528 6.38 -24.45 8.37
N VAL A 529 6.69 -23.22 8.78
CA VAL A 529 7.63 -22.33 8.11
C VAL A 529 8.63 -21.76 9.13
N PHE A 530 9.86 -21.58 8.69
CA PHE A 530 10.98 -21.15 9.53
C PHE A 530 11.67 -19.93 8.92
N ARG A 531 12.28 -19.13 9.80
CA ARG A 531 13.08 -17.96 9.43
C ARG A 531 14.30 -17.87 10.35
N ALA A 532 15.42 -17.46 9.77
CA ALA A 532 16.60 -17.06 10.49
C ALA A 532 17.16 -15.78 9.87
N GLY A 533 17.71 -14.90 10.69
CA GLY A 533 18.32 -13.67 10.24
C GLY A 533 19.45 -13.25 11.18
N LEU A 534 20.41 -12.54 10.65
CA LEU A 534 21.49 -11.90 11.40
C LEU A 534 21.75 -10.49 10.88
N ASN A 535 22.16 -9.61 11.79
CA ASN A 535 22.68 -8.29 11.46
C ASN A 535 23.92 -8.07 12.31
N PHE A 536 25.03 -7.72 11.67
CA PHE A 536 26.33 -7.52 12.29
C PHE A 536 26.85 -6.11 12.01
N GLN A 537 27.00 -5.29 13.05
CA GLN A 537 27.63 -3.98 12.99
C GLN A 537 29.16 -4.12 12.94
N ALA A 538 29.73 -4.10 11.74
CA ALA A 538 31.18 -4.23 11.53
C ALA A 538 31.97 -2.98 11.90
N ALA A 539 31.37 -1.79 11.75
CA ALA A 539 31.91 -0.49 12.15
C ALA A 539 30.76 0.44 12.59
N GLU A 540 31.05 1.61 13.12
CA GLU A 540 30.05 2.58 13.64
C GLU A 540 28.90 2.88 12.65
N ALA A 541 29.18 2.87 11.36
CA ALA A 541 28.19 3.16 10.33
C ALA A 541 28.13 2.07 9.25
N THR A 542 28.51 0.81 9.55
CA THR A 542 28.56 -0.28 8.58
C THR A 542 27.92 -1.53 9.17
N TRP A 543 26.86 -2.00 8.52
CA TRP A 543 26.13 -3.21 8.93
C TRP A 543 26.08 -4.24 7.79
N PHE A 544 26.37 -5.48 8.11
CA PHE A 544 26.11 -6.63 7.25
C PHE A 544 24.89 -7.36 7.76
N ARG A 545 23.98 -7.69 6.87
CA ARG A 545 22.82 -8.52 7.20
C ARG A 545 22.75 -9.75 6.29
N ALA A 546 22.20 -10.82 6.82
CA ALA A 546 21.82 -11.99 6.03
C ALA A 546 20.55 -12.59 6.62
N SER A 547 19.68 -13.06 5.76
CA SER A 547 18.45 -13.73 6.17
C SER A 547 18.08 -14.89 5.26
N MET A 548 17.41 -15.89 5.83
CA MET A 548 16.78 -16.98 5.13
C MET A 548 15.38 -17.18 5.71
N GLY A 549 14.37 -17.30 4.86
CA GLY A 549 12.99 -17.53 5.29
C GLY A 549 12.25 -18.44 4.32
N GLN A 550 11.34 -19.22 4.88
CA GLN A 550 10.37 -20.01 4.13
C GLN A 550 9.05 -19.25 4.07
N GLY A 551 8.34 -19.35 2.95
CA GLY A 551 7.00 -18.81 2.74
C GLY A 551 6.04 -19.90 2.30
N PHE A 552 4.77 -19.67 2.56
CA PHE A 552 3.68 -20.55 2.18
C PHE A 552 2.45 -19.71 1.88
N ARG A 553 1.80 -19.95 0.74
CA ARG A 553 0.55 -19.27 0.39
C ARG A 553 -0.51 -20.29 -0.05
N PHE A 554 -1.66 -20.22 0.57
CA PHE A 554 -2.82 -20.99 0.16
C PHE A 554 -3.58 -20.22 -0.93
N PRO A 555 -4.15 -20.90 -1.97
CA PRO A 555 -4.97 -20.24 -2.97
C PRO A 555 -6.20 -19.56 -2.34
N THR A 556 -6.60 -18.43 -2.91
CA THR A 556 -7.79 -17.70 -2.50
C THR A 556 -9.09 -18.38 -3.02
N ILE A 557 -10.24 -17.95 -2.51
CA ILE A 557 -11.55 -18.41 -2.99
C ILE A 557 -11.69 -18.11 -4.49
N ALA A 558 -11.31 -16.88 -4.91
CA ALA A 558 -11.39 -16.49 -6.31
C ALA A 558 -10.48 -17.33 -7.21
N GLU A 559 -9.21 -17.57 -6.82
CA GLU A 559 -8.30 -18.39 -7.63
C GLU A 559 -8.81 -19.82 -7.87
N LYS A 560 -9.53 -20.40 -6.88
CA LYS A 560 -10.06 -21.75 -7.00
C LYS A 560 -11.39 -21.82 -7.73
N PHE A 561 -12.30 -20.87 -7.49
CA PHE A 561 -13.73 -21.06 -7.80
C PHE A 561 -14.29 -20.05 -8.81
N ILE A 562 -13.51 -19.06 -9.28
CA ILE A 562 -14.03 -18.05 -10.21
C ILE A 562 -14.38 -18.66 -11.57
N ARG A 563 -15.61 -18.36 -12.05
CA ARG A 563 -16.07 -18.60 -13.41
C ARG A 563 -16.71 -17.32 -13.94
N THR A 564 -16.08 -16.68 -14.91
CA THR A 564 -16.53 -15.39 -15.45
C THR A 564 -16.12 -15.21 -16.90
N GLY A 565 -16.66 -14.16 -17.57
CA GLY A 565 -16.26 -13.72 -18.90
C GLY A 565 -15.60 -12.34 -18.81
N LEU A 566 -14.55 -12.14 -19.60
CA LEU A 566 -13.79 -10.90 -19.75
C LEU A 566 -13.79 -10.51 -21.24
N GLY A 567 -14.85 -9.85 -21.70
CA GLY A 567 -15.09 -9.66 -23.13
C GLY A 567 -15.27 -11.03 -23.81
N PRO A 568 -14.51 -11.32 -24.89
CA PRO A 568 -14.56 -12.63 -25.55
C PRO A 568 -13.89 -13.75 -24.74
N LEU A 569 -13.07 -13.43 -23.75
CA LEU A 569 -12.27 -14.38 -22.99
C LEU A 569 -13.07 -14.91 -21.79
N GLN A 570 -12.85 -16.18 -21.45
CA GLN A 570 -13.48 -16.84 -20.29
C GLN A 570 -12.44 -17.10 -19.20
N VAL A 571 -12.90 -17.18 -17.95
CA VAL A 571 -12.11 -17.63 -16.79
C VAL A 571 -12.75 -18.87 -16.21
N TYR A 572 -11.97 -19.90 -15.98
CA TYR A 572 -12.40 -21.20 -15.53
C TYR A 572 -11.90 -21.53 -14.11
N PRO A 573 -12.71 -22.17 -13.26
CA PRO A 573 -12.32 -22.58 -11.92
C PRO A 573 -11.27 -23.70 -11.93
N ASN A 574 -10.50 -23.78 -10.83
CA ASN A 574 -9.55 -24.87 -10.58
C ASN A 574 -9.59 -25.35 -9.13
N ASP A 575 -10.50 -26.26 -8.83
CA ASP A 575 -10.67 -26.84 -7.50
C ASP A 575 -9.42 -27.61 -7.04
N GLY A 576 -8.63 -28.15 -7.98
CA GLY A 576 -7.39 -28.87 -7.74
C GLY A 576 -6.16 -27.99 -7.45
N LEU A 577 -6.32 -26.66 -7.39
CA LEU A 577 -5.20 -25.75 -7.17
C LEU A 577 -4.56 -25.98 -5.79
N ARG A 578 -3.22 -26.20 -5.81
CA ARG A 578 -2.41 -26.50 -4.62
C ARG A 578 -1.77 -25.23 -4.06
N PRO A 579 -1.44 -25.23 -2.75
CA PRO A 579 -0.66 -24.17 -2.14
C PRO A 579 0.75 -24.05 -2.76
N GLU A 580 1.22 -22.82 -2.91
CA GLU A 580 2.60 -22.53 -3.31
C GLU A 580 3.50 -22.33 -2.10
N THR A 581 4.80 -22.62 -2.26
CA THR A 581 5.82 -22.46 -1.23
C THR A 581 7.03 -21.74 -1.78
N ALA A 582 7.77 -21.03 -0.93
CA ALA A 582 9.00 -20.35 -1.31
C ALA A 582 10.10 -20.51 -0.27
N ILE A 583 11.33 -20.43 -0.76
CA ILE A 583 12.53 -20.17 0.05
C ILE A 583 13.15 -18.89 -0.45
N ASN A 584 13.39 -17.95 0.48
CA ASN A 584 14.04 -16.68 0.22
C ASN A 584 15.35 -16.61 0.98
N VAL A 585 16.42 -16.20 0.33
CA VAL A 585 17.73 -15.94 0.91
C VAL A 585 18.19 -14.55 0.50
N GLU A 586 18.72 -13.79 1.43
CA GLU A 586 19.23 -12.45 1.19
C GLU A 586 20.54 -12.23 1.93
N ALA A 587 21.43 -11.45 1.32
CA ALA A 587 22.60 -10.87 1.98
C ALA A 587 22.73 -9.41 1.58
N GLY A 588 23.03 -8.52 2.54
CA GLY A 588 23.10 -7.08 2.30
C GLY A 588 24.15 -6.36 3.13
N LEU A 589 24.49 -5.17 2.66
CA LEU A 589 25.37 -4.20 3.31
C LEU A 589 24.64 -2.87 3.42
N LYS A 590 24.62 -2.30 4.62
CA LYS A 590 24.15 -0.94 4.85
C LYS A 590 25.32 -0.08 5.33
N GLN A 591 25.61 1.02 4.64
CA GLN A 591 26.71 1.92 4.91
C GLN A 591 26.21 3.34 5.14
N GLY A 592 26.40 3.85 6.35
CA GLY A 592 26.20 5.27 6.64
C GLY A 592 27.26 6.12 5.94
N LEU A 593 26.85 7.22 5.34
CA LEU A 593 27.71 8.13 4.57
C LEU A 593 27.61 9.54 5.13
N LYS A 594 28.78 10.18 5.36
CA LYS A 594 28.87 11.62 5.65
C LYS A 594 29.97 12.20 4.76
N VAL A 595 29.55 12.92 3.71
CA VAL A 595 30.48 13.52 2.73
C VAL A 595 30.12 14.98 2.53
N GLY A 596 30.93 15.89 3.11
CA GLY A 596 30.62 17.31 3.13
C GLY A 596 29.29 17.60 3.80
N ALA A 597 28.37 18.21 3.08
CA ALA A 597 27.00 18.49 3.56
C ALA A 597 26.04 17.30 3.44
N PHE A 598 26.42 16.25 2.74
CA PHE A 598 25.59 15.06 2.56
C PHE A 598 25.68 14.13 3.77
N GLN A 599 24.54 13.73 4.30
CA GLN A 599 24.37 12.69 5.32
C GLN A 599 23.29 11.73 4.86
N GLY A 600 23.59 10.42 4.91
CA GLY A 600 22.64 9.41 4.44
C GLY A 600 23.23 8.01 4.55
N PHE A 601 22.61 7.06 3.88
CA PHE A 601 23.13 5.71 3.75
C PHE A 601 22.95 5.13 2.36
N LEU A 602 23.87 4.27 2.03
CA LEU A 602 23.80 3.35 0.91
C LEU A 602 23.40 1.98 1.44
N ASP A 603 22.39 1.37 0.86
CA ASP A 603 21.97 0.00 1.12
C ASP A 603 22.12 -0.81 -0.16
N VAL A 604 22.77 -1.97 -0.08
CA VAL A 604 22.98 -2.89 -1.20
C VAL A 604 22.61 -4.29 -0.74
N ALA A 605 21.73 -4.98 -1.47
CA ALA A 605 21.32 -6.33 -1.15
C ALA A 605 21.27 -7.22 -2.40
N GLY A 606 21.79 -8.42 -2.30
CA GLY A 606 21.57 -9.53 -3.24
C GLY A 606 20.54 -10.49 -2.69
N PHE A 607 19.66 -10.99 -3.54
CA PHE A 607 18.59 -11.90 -3.13
C PHE A 607 18.38 -13.07 -4.09
N PHE A 608 17.89 -14.16 -3.53
CA PHE A 608 17.53 -15.40 -4.18
C PHE A 608 16.19 -15.88 -3.65
N GLN A 609 15.23 -16.12 -4.53
CA GLN A 609 13.90 -16.63 -4.20
C GLN A 609 13.59 -17.81 -5.11
N GLU A 610 13.21 -18.94 -4.55
CA GLU A 610 12.79 -20.11 -5.32
C GLU A 610 11.41 -20.55 -4.83
N TYR A 611 10.53 -20.83 -5.80
CA TYR A 611 9.13 -21.17 -5.59
C TYR A 611 8.87 -22.58 -6.11
N ASP A 612 8.10 -23.36 -5.34
CA ASP A 612 7.52 -24.63 -5.76
C ASP A 612 5.99 -24.48 -5.86
N ASP A 613 5.39 -25.18 -6.84
CA ASP A 613 3.96 -25.12 -7.17
C ASP A 613 3.48 -23.68 -7.41
N PHE A 614 4.30 -22.88 -8.08
CA PHE A 614 4.05 -21.46 -8.35
C PHE A 614 2.72 -21.27 -9.07
N ILE A 615 1.84 -20.41 -8.57
CA ILE A 615 0.51 -20.20 -9.14
C ILE A 615 0.57 -19.06 -10.15
N GLU A 616 0.18 -19.33 -11.39
CA GLU A 616 0.01 -18.31 -12.42
C GLU A 616 -1.34 -18.42 -13.10
N PHE A 617 -1.82 -17.29 -13.61
CA PHE A 617 -3.03 -17.19 -14.40
C PHE A 617 -2.65 -17.37 -15.87
N THR A 618 -3.05 -18.46 -16.50
CA THR A 618 -2.54 -18.87 -17.79
C THR A 618 -3.68 -19.21 -18.75
N PHE A 619 -3.49 -18.85 -20.02
CA PHE A 619 -4.43 -19.13 -21.10
C PHE A 619 -4.32 -20.58 -21.58
N GLY A 620 -5.47 -21.19 -21.92
CA GLY A 620 -5.57 -22.54 -22.46
C GLY A 620 -7.01 -22.91 -22.86
N GLN A 621 -7.22 -24.16 -23.24
CA GLN A 621 -8.57 -24.71 -23.45
C GLN A 621 -9.00 -25.45 -22.18
N TRP A 622 -9.92 -24.88 -21.43
CA TRP A 622 -10.36 -25.39 -20.12
C TRP A 622 -11.83 -25.81 -20.11
N GLY A 623 -12.61 -25.31 -21.07
CA GLY A 623 -13.99 -25.67 -21.28
C GLY A 623 -14.17 -26.71 -22.38
N THR A 624 -15.42 -26.87 -22.85
CA THR A 624 -15.79 -27.76 -23.94
C THR A 624 -15.98 -26.98 -25.24
N PHE A 625 -16.07 -27.69 -26.35
CA PHE A 625 -16.42 -27.08 -27.65
C PHE A 625 -17.83 -26.44 -27.69
N ALA A 626 -18.69 -26.71 -26.72
CA ALA A 626 -20.00 -26.06 -26.56
C ALA A 626 -19.92 -24.72 -25.81
N ASP A 627 -18.82 -24.46 -25.13
CA ASP A 627 -18.60 -23.18 -24.42
C ASP A 627 -18.16 -22.08 -25.42
N PRO A 628 -18.29 -20.77 -25.06
CA PRO A 628 -17.78 -19.67 -25.88
C PRO A 628 -16.31 -19.88 -26.24
N LEU A 629 -15.94 -19.51 -27.47
CA LEU A 629 -14.60 -19.73 -28.05
C LEU A 629 -14.09 -21.19 -27.88
N ALA A 630 -15.00 -22.19 -27.99
CA ALA A 630 -14.67 -23.61 -27.83
C ALA A 630 -13.97 -23.93 -26.49
N GLY A 631 -14.30 -23.22 -25.43
CA GLY A 631 -13.73 -23.42 -24.09
C GLY A 631 -12.35 -22.83 -23.87
N LEU A 632 -11.90 -21.96 -24.78
CA LEU A 632 -10.66 -21.21 -24.59
C LEU A 632 -10.83 -20.12 -23.54
N GLY A 633 -9.83 -19.92 -22.68
CA GLY A 633 -9.86 -18.93 -21.62
C GLY A 633 -8.69 -19.01 -20.67
N PHE A 634 -8.81 -18.32 -19.54
CA PHE A 634 -7.79 -18.30 -18.50
C PHE A 634 -8.17 -19.20 -17.31
N ARG A 635 -7.16 -19.65 -16.60
CA ARG A 635 -7.29 -20.46 -15.38
C ARG A 635 -6.08 -20.25 -14.46
N SER A 636 -6.28 -20.22 -13.16
CA SER A 636 -5.18 -20.27 -12.17
C SER A 636 -4.60 -21.67 -12.10
N LEU A 637 -3.28 -21.81 -12.29
CA LEU A 637 -2.60 -23.11 -12.39
C LEU A 637 -1.32 -23.12 -11.58
N ASN A 638 -0.96 -24.28 -11.04
CA ASN A 638 0.38 -24.51 -10.53
C ASN A 638 1.34 -24.75 -11.73
N THR A 639 2.31 -23.85 -11.93
CA THR A 639 3.19 -23.84 -13.11
C THR A 639 4.57 -24.47 -12.85
N GLY A 640 4.69 -25.25 -11.74
CA GLY A 640 5.92 -25.92 -11.38
C GLY A 640 6.87 -25.01 -10.60
N ARG A 641 8.18 -25.12 -10.88
CA ARG A 641 9.23 -24.39 -10.14
C ARG A 641 9.64 -23.11 -10.86
N SER A 642 9.82 -22.06 -10.08
CA SER A 642 10.27 -20.76 -10.56
C SER A 642 11.34 -20.18 -9.64
N ARG A 643 12.20 -19.31 -10.20
CA ARG A 643 13.27 -18.65 -9.43
C ARG A 643 13.34 -17.17 -9.78
N VAL A 644 13.54 -16.36 -8.77
CA VAL A 644 13.86 -14.93 -8.93
C VAL A 644 15.19 -14.66 -8.24
N THR A 645 16.18 -14.21 -8.98
CA THR A 645 17.46 -13.75 -8.47
C THR A 645 17.66 -12.30 -8.83
N GLY A 646 18.41 -11.57 -8.01
CA GLY A 646 18.68 -10.17 -8.34
C GLY A 646 19.49 -9.46 -7.27
N TRP A 647 19.63 -8.17 -7.49
CA TRP A 647 20.24 -7.27 -6.52
C TRP A 647 19.56 -5.90 -6.57
N GLU A 648 19.61 -5.21 -5.47
CA GLU A 648 19.10 -3.86 -5.36
C GLU A 648 20.10 -2.96 -4.64
N THR A 649 20.05 -1.68 -4.97
CA THR A 649 20.78 -0.63 -4.26
C THR A 649 19.87 0.55 -4.03
N SER A 650 19.94 1.13 -2.85
CA SER A 650 19.27 2.39 -2.53
C SER A 650 20.24 3.35 -1.86
N LEU A 651 20.18 4.62 -2.24
CA LEU A 651 20.88 5.74 -1.61
C LEU A 651 19.80 6.71 -1.12
N MET A 652 19.78 6.93 0.17
CA MET A 652 18.89 7.89 0.82
C MET A 652 19.69 8.83 1.68
N GLY A 653 19.36 10.13 1.64
CA GLY A 653 20.04 11.08 2.49
C GLY A 653 19.63 12.52 2.24
N ARG A 654 20.27 13.42 2.96
CA ARG A 654 20.05 14.86 2.85
C ARG A 654 21.34 15.63 2.80
N CYS A 655 21.31 16.77 2.10
CA CYS A 655 22.33 17.79 2.14
C CYS A 655 21.76 19.04 2.82
N THR A 656 22.51 19.66 3.71
CA THR A 656 22.07 20.90 4.38
C THR A 656 23.13 21.98 4.19
N TRP A 657 22.71 23.13 3.62
CA TRP A 657 23.54 24.32 3.37
C TRP A 657 22.84 25.58 3.92
N GLY A 658 23.12 25.95 5.16
CA GLY A 658 22.37 27.03 5.82
C GLY A 658 20.89 26.72 5.89
N GLU A 659 20.04 27.57 5.32
CA GLU A 659 18.55 27.37 5.25
C GLU A 659 18.09 26.44 4.12
N THR A 660 19.01 25.94 3.30
CA THR A 660 18.67 25.10 2.14
C THR A 660 18.90 23.64 2.50
N GLN A 661 17.88 22.82 2.29
CA GLN A 661 17.93 21.37 2.47
C GLN A 661 17.57 20.68 1.16
N LEU A 662 18.35 19.69 0.79
CA LEU A 662 18.08 18.79 -0.33
C LEU A 662 17.94 17.36 0.19
N ASN A 663 16.76 16.78 0.07
CA ASN A 663 16.50 15.37 0.34
C ASN A 663 16.62 14.58 -0.97
N ILE A 664 17.26 13.42 -0.93
CA ILE A 664 17.53 12.58 -2.10
C ILE A 664 17.17 11.12 -1.76
N LEU A 665 16.49 10.48 -2.69
CA LEU A 665 16.28 9.02 -2.72
C LEU A 665 16.62 8.55 -4.15
N VAL A 666 17.51 7.56 -4.26
CA VAL A 666 17.84 6.88 -5.51
C VAL A 666 17.77 5.38 -5.27
N GLY A 667 17.08 4.66 -6.13
CA GLY A 667 17.00 3.21 -6.05
C GLY A 667 17.13 2.56 -7.42
N TYR A 668 17.85 1.46 -7.47
CA TYR A 668 17.92 0.59 -8.66
C TYR A 668 17.76 -0.86 -8.22
N THR A 669 16.93 -1.58 -8.97
CA THR A 669 16.70 -3.01 -8.74
C THR A 669 16.81 -3.75 -10.07
N TYR A 670 17.61 -4.80 -10.08
CA TYR A 670 17.67 -5.78 -11.15
C TYR A 670 17.10 -7.11 -10.67
N THR A 671 16.25 -7.72 -11.48
CA THR A 671 15.67 -9.04 -11.21
C THR A 671 15.76 -9.95 -12.44
N ASN A 672 15.98 -11.22 -12.19
CA ASN A 672 15.95 -12.27 -13.22
C ASN A 672 14.93 -13.33 -12.80
N PRO A 673 13.64 -13.14 -13.11
CA PRO A 673 12.55 -14.08 -12.79
C PRO A 673 12.44 -15.14 -13.92
N ILE A 674 12.74 -16.40 -13.63
CA ILE A 674 12.73 -17.48 -14.63
C ILE A 674 11.92 -18.70 -14.19
N SER A 675 11.35 -19.41 -15.18
CA SER A 675 10.82 -20.76 -14.98
C SER A 675 11.98 -21.75 -14.97
N LEU A 676 11.99 -22.65 -13.97
CA LEU A 676 12.96 -23.75 -13.88
C LEU A 676 12.45 -25.05 -14.54
N THR A 677 11.16 -25.11 -14.85
CA THR A 677 10.48 -26.25 -15.45
C THR A 677 9.60 -25.79 -16.63
N PRO A 678 10.21 -25.19 -17.71
CA PRO A 678 9.45 -24.56 -18.77
C PRO A 678 8.63 -25.54 -19.61
N ASP A 679 8.96 -26.82 -19.58
CA ASP A 679 8.28 -27.94 -20.24
C ASP A 679 7.24 -28.65 -19.35
N PHE A 680 7.10 -28.23 -18.09
CA PHE A 680 6.13 -28.83 -17.16
C PHE A 680 4.71 -28.63 -17.69
N ASN A 681 3.99 -29.77 -17.86
CA ASN A 681 2.58 -29.73 -18.27
C ASN A 681 1.70 -29.34 -17.08
N TYR A 682 1.01 -28.21 -17.19
CA TYR A 682 0.21 -27.61 -16.13
C TYR A 682 -1.07 -28.40 -15.83
N ASP A 683 -1.59 -29.12 -16.81
CA ASP A 683 -2.78 -29.98 -16.66
C ASP A 683 -2.58 -31.31 -17.40
N PRO A 684 -2.11 -32.35 -16.69
CA PRO A 684 -1.90 -33.68 -17.29
C PRO A 684 -3.16 -34.36 -17.80
N GLU A 685 -4.36 -33.93 -17.36
CA GLU A 685 -5.65 -34.48 -17.80
C GLU A 685 -6.10 -33.90 -19.14
N GLN A 686 -5.48 -32.80 -19.57
CA GLN A 686 -5.73 -32.21 -20.89
C GLN A 686 -5.16 -33.09 -22.00
N THR A 687 -6.03 -33.52 -22.91
CA THR A 687 -5.68 -34.36 -24.06
C THR A 687 -5.16 -33.58 -25.27
N THR A 688 -5.00 -32.27 -25.16
CA THR A 688 -4.43 -31.42 -26.23
C THR A 688 -3.03 -31.88 -26.56
N ALA A 689 -2.74 -32.12 -27.85
CA ALA A 689 -1.42 -32.56 -28.28
C ALA A 689 -0.33 -31.55 -27.84
N GLY A 690 0.59 -32.00 -26.95
CA GLY A 690 1.66 -31.18 -26.40
C GLY A 690 1.41 -30.60 -25.00
N GLY A 691 0.22 -30.79 -24.39
CA GLY A 691 -0.12 -30.23 -23.07
C GLY A 691 -0.13 -28.70 -23.04
N ILE A 692 -0.26 -28.12 -21.83
CA ILE A 692 -0.18 -26.68 -21.60
C ILE A 692 1.04 -26.41 -20.70
N SER A 693 1.99 -25.64 -21.18
CA SER A 693 3.25 -25.37 -20.49
C SER A 693 3.71 -23.91 -20.69
N TYR A 694 4.75 -23.52 -19.99
CA TYR A 694 5.39 -22.22 -20.22
C TYR A 694 5.78 -22.03 -21.70
N LEU A 695 6.33 -23.04 -22.36
CA LEU A 695 6.86 -22.95 -23.72
C LEU A 695 5.80 -22.64 -24.79
N ASN A 696 4.54 -23.09 -24.60
CA ASN A 696 3.49 -22.91 -25.60
C ASN A 696 2.43 -21.86 -25.22
N THR A 697 2.57 -21.24 -24.04
CA THR A 697 1.67 -20.17 -23.58
C THR A 697 2.36 -18.80 -23.50
N SER A 698 3.69 -18.74 -23.63
CA SER A 698 4.48 -17.52 -23.52
C SER A 698 4.72 -16.87 -24.87
N TYR A 699 4.68 -15.54 -24.92
CA TYR A 699 5.03 -14.73 -26.09
C TYR A 699 6.53 -14.86 -26.44
N ASP A 700 7.39 -14.69 -25.44
CA ASP A 700 8.85 -14.88 -25.56
C ASP A 700 9.32 -15.94 -24.57
N THR A 701 9.91 -17.02 -25.10
CA THR A 701 10.48 -18.11 -24.31
C THR A 701 11.97 -17.95 -24.08
N THR A 702 12.61 -16.90 -24.60
CA THR A 702 14.04 -16.64 -24.47
C THR A 702 14.43 -16.44 -23.01
N GLY A 703 15.42 -17.20 -22.55
CA GLY A 703 15.87 -17.15 -21.14
C GLY A 703 14.84 -17.64 -20.11
N HIS A 704 13.69 -18.15 -20.56
CA HIS A 704 12.59 -18.62 -19.72
C HIS A 704 12.06 -17.58 -18.73
N VAL A 705 12.10 -16.29 -19.11
CA VAL A 705 11.63 -15.18 -18.26
C VAL A 705 10.12 -15.31 -18.01
N LEU A 706 9.71 -15.23 -16.75
CA LEU A 706 8.31 -15.33 -16.34
C LEU A 706 7.47 -14.19 -16.90
N LYS A 707 6.18 -14.45 -17.18
CA LYS A 707 5.25 -13.47 -17.72
C LYS A 707 5.00 -12.30 -16.77
N TYR A 708 4.73 -11.10 -17.31
CA TYR A 708 4.32 -9.89 -16.58
C TYR A 708 5.31 -9.43 -15.49
N ARG A 709 6.61 -9.52 -15.77
CA ARG A 709 7.66 -9.06 -14.84
C ARG A 709 8.66 -8.17 -15.56
N SER A 710 8.89 -7.00 -14.98
CA SER A 710 9.96 -6.10 -15.39
C SER A 710 11.27 -6.51 -14.73
N GLN A 711 12.38 -6.47 -15.47
CA GLN A 711 13.70 -6.87 -14.97
C GLN A 711 14.46 -5.71 -14.33
N HIS A 712 14.24 -4.49 -14.79
CA HIS A 712 14.94 -3.29 -14.32
C HIS A 712 13.95 -2.27 -13.77
N LEU A 713 14.21 -1.79 -12.56
CA LEU A 713 13.45 -0.72 -11.93
C LEU A 713 14.42 0.37 -11.46
N VAL A 714 14.15 1.62 -11.82
CA VAL A 714 14.86 2.80 -11.31
C VAL A 714 13.86 3.71 -10.60
N ARG A 715 14.25 4.20 -9.44
CA ARG A 715 13.49 5.17 -8.66
C ARG A 715 14.41 6.32 -8.26
N PHE A 716 13.95 7.53 -8.49
CA PHE A 716 14.65 8.75 -8.12
C PHE A 716 13.64 9.73 -7.54
N ASP A 717 13.98 10.36 -6.43
CA ASP A 717 13.24 11.48 -5.86
C ASP A 717 14.23 12.48 -5.27
N ALA A 718 14.05 13.75 -5.58
CA ALA A 718 14.83 14.83 -5.00
C ALA A 718 13.90 15.99 -4.64
N GLU A 719 14.04 16.53 -3.42
CA GLU A 719 13.30 17.69 -2.96
C GLU A 719 14.25 18.72 -2.33
N LEU A 720 14.28 19.89 -2.92
CA LEU A 720 15.01 21.06 -2.46
C LEU A 720 14.06 21.98 -1.70
N SER A 721 14.35 22.28 -0.44
CA SER A 721 13.59 23.23 0.36
C SER A 721 14.49 24.37 0.83
N ARG A 722 13.94 25.62 0.83
CA ARG A 722 14.62 26.81 1.34
C ARG A 722 13.60 27.80 1.91
N GLY A 723 13.68 28.05 3.21
CA GLY A 723 12.69 28.86 3.91
C GLY A 723 11.29 28.31 3.69
N ALA A 724 10.38 29.11 3.17
CA ALA A 724 8.99 28.73 2.89
C ALA A 724 8.80 27.92 1.60
N TRP A 725 9.77 27.85 0.70
CA TRP A 725 9.62 27.25 -0.63
C TRP A 725 10.20 25.83 -0.70
N PHE A 726 9.54 24.97 -1.47
CA PHE A 726 10.11 23.71 -1.87
C PHE A 726 9.91 23.43 -3.37
N LEU A 727 10.83 22.67 -3.93
CA LEU A 727 10.84 22.22 -5.31
C LEU A 727 11.25 20.76 -5.34
N GLY A 728 10.51 19.89 -6.03
CA GLY A 728 10.83 18.49 -6.13
C GLY A 728 10.70 17.93 -7.54
N LEU A 729 11.52 16.94 -7.83
CA LEU A 729 11.50 16.15 -9.06
C LEU A 729 11.57 14.67 -8.69
N SER A 730 10.67 13.88 -9.25
CA SER A 730 10.73 12.44 -9.20
C SER A 730 10.94 11.89 -10.61
N ALA A 731 11.69 10.80 -10.73
CA ALA A 731 11.82 10.05 -11.96
C ALA A 731 11.66 8.55 -11.67
N ARG A 732 10.97 7.85 -12.55
CA ARG A 732 10.81 6.41 -12.47
C ARG A 732 10.98 5.79 -13.85
N TYR A 733 11.63 4.63 -13.88
CA TYR A 733 11.76 3.80 -15.05
C TYR A 733 11.53 2.34 -14.63
N GLN A 734 10.90 1.60 -15.50
CA GLN A 734 10.89 0.14 -15.47
C GLN A 734 11.05 -0.37 -16.89
N SER A 735 11.75 -1.49 -17.06
CA SER A 735 11.89 -2.11 -18.39
C SER A 735 10.54 -2.65 -18.86
N ALA A 736 10.34 -2.66 -20.17
CA ALA A 736 9.19 -3.32 -20.78
C ALA A 736 9.11 -4.80 -20.36
N LEU A 737 7.91 -5.36 -20.42
CA LEU A 737 7.69 -6.79 -20.17
C LEU A 737 8.27 -7.59 -21.32
N GLN A 738 9.26 -8.44 -21.04
CA GLN A 738 9.80 -9.35 -22.06
C GLN A 738 8.76 -10.41 -22.45
N ASN A 739 7.92 -10.84 -21.50
CA ASN A 739 7.02 -11.96 -21.70
C ASN A 739 5.62 -11.71 -21.12
N PHE A 740 4.61 -12.19 -21.86
CA PHE A 740 3.19 -12.18 -21.50
C PHE A 740 2.47 -13.36 -22.21
N ASP A 741 1.15 -13.49 -22.06
CA ASP A 741 0.42 -14.58 -22.72
C ASP A 741 0.36 -14.41 -24.22
N ALA A 742 0.92 -15.39 -24.97
CA ALA A 742 0.94 -15.43 -26.43
C ALA A 742 -0.47 -15.36 -27.06
N ALA A 743 -1.48 -15.78 -26.32
CA ALA A 743 -2.87 -15.80 -26.77
C ALA A 743 -3.38 -14.44 -27.24
N PHE A 744 -2.95 -13.33 -26.63
CA PHE A 744 -3.39 -11.98 -27.04
C PHE A 744 -3.04 -11.69 -28.49
N LEU A 745 -1.80 -11.96 -28.90
CA LEU A 745 -1.40 -11.77 -30.29
C LEU A 745 -1.96 -12.85 -31.21
N ALA A 746 -2.12 -14.09 -30.74
CA ALA A 746 -2.73 -15.15 -31.52
C ALA A 746 -4.17 -14.83 -31.92
N PHE A 747 -4.98 -14.25 -31.03
CA PHE A 747 -6.34 -13.82 -31.34
C PHE A 747 -6.38 -12.70 -32.39
N GLU A 748 -5.45 -11.75 -32.31
CA GLU A 748 -5.32 -10.67 -33.29
C GLU A 748 -4.90 -11.23 -34.67
N GLN A 749 -3.87 -12.10 -34.73
CA GLN A 749 -3.43 -12.74 -35.94
C GLN A 749 -4.49 -13.62 -36.60
N LEU A 750 -5.35 -14.25 -35.84
CA LEU A 750 -6.48 -15.03 -36.34
C LEU A 750 -7.68 -14.17 -36.75
N GLY A 751 -7.62 -12.85 -36.57
CA GLY A 751 -8.69 -11.90 -36.88
C GLY A 751 -9.92 -12.05 -36.00
N VAL A 752 -9.79 -12.63 -34.79
CA VAL A 752 -10.88 -12.74 -33.80
C VAL A 752 -11.13 -11.38 -33.14
N VAL A 753 -10.08 -10.60 -32.96
CA VAL A 753 -10.08 -9.24 -32.38
C VAL A 753 -9.13 -8.34 -33.18
N ASP A 754 -9.31 -7.03 -33.03
CA ASP A 754 -8.44 -6.01 -33.63
C ASP A 754 -8.07 -5.00 -32.53
N TRP A 755 -7.17 -5.39 -31.62
CA TRP A 755 -6.70 -4.52 -30.52
C TRP A 755 -5.53 -3.62 -30.92
N GLY A 756 -4.85 -3.90 -32.07
CA GLY A 756 -3.63 -3.21 -32.50
C GLY A 756 -2.45 -3.44 -31.55
N LEU A 757 -2.40 -4.60 -30.86
CA LEU A 757 -1.39 -4.89 -29.86
C LEU A 757 0.00 -5.05 -30.48
N GLN A 758 0.13 -5.70 -31.65
CA GLN A 758 1.41 -5.84 -32.34
C GLN A 758 1.95 -4.47 -32.74
N ASP A 759 1.11 -3.61 -33.31
CA ASP A 759 1.49 -2.25 -33.71
C ASP A 759 1.94 -1.41 -32.52
N TRP A 760 1.27 -1.59 -31.36
CA TRP A 760 1.66 -0.93 -30.13
C TRP A 760 3.03 -1.38 -29.64
N ILE A 761 3.32 -2.69 -29.62
CA ILE A 761 4.61 -3.25 -29.20
C ILE A 761 5.74 -2.74 -30.11
N ASP A 762 5.52 -2.74 -31.42
CA ASP A 762 6.51 -2.29 -32.41
C ASP A 762 6.82 -0.78 -32.27
N ALA A 763 5.81 0.02 -31.93
CA ALA A 763 5.95 1.45 -31.69
C ALA A 763 6.56 1.80 -30.33
N HIS A 764 6.40 0.91 -29.34
CA HIS A 764 6.81 1.13 -27.93
C HIS A 764 7.66 -0.05 -27.40
N PRO A 765 8.86 -0.29 -27.97
CA PRO A 765 9.70 -1.43 -27.55
C PRO A 765 10.21 -1.34 -26.10
N ASP A 766 10.23 -0.12 -25.52
CA ASP A 766 10.61 0.16 -24.16
C ASP A 766 9.59 1.09 -23.48
N LEU A 767 9.52 1.02 -22.15
CA LEU A 767 8.73 1.98 -21.38
C LEU A 767 9.48 3.32 -21.27
N PRO A 768 8.77 4.46 -21.33
CA PRO A 768 9.40 5.77 -21.18
C PRO A 768 9.86 6.02 -19.75
N TRP A 769 10.84 6.90 -19.58
CA TRP A 769 11.10 7.53 -18.29
C TRP A 769 9.90 8.42 -17.93
N LEU A 770 9.35 8.22 -16.74
CA LEU A 770 8.26 9.04 -16.20
C LEU A 770 8.82 10.03 -15.21
N PHE A 771 8.48 11.30 -15.40
CA PHE A 771 8.92 12.39 -14.55
C PHE A 771 7.70 13.04 -13.89
N ASP A 772 7.80 13.30 -12.59
CA ASP A 772 6.82 14.08 -11.84
C ASP A 772 7.52 15.30 -11.24
N PHE A 773 6.86 16.45 -11.32
CA PHE A 773 7.37 17.71 -10.81
C PHE A 773 6.46 18.22 -9.69
N ARG A 774 7.04 18.81 -8.66
CA ARG A 774 6.31 19.47 -7.60
C ARG A 774 6.99 20.74 -7.15
N ALA A 775 6.20 21.75 -6.83
CA ALA A 775 6.65 23.00 -6.24
C ALA A 775 5.59 23.52 -5.27
N GLY A 776 6.02 24.19 -4.21
CA GLY A 776 5.08 24.74 -3.27
C GLY A 776 5.66 25.78 -2.33
N VAL A 777 4.77 26.39 -1.57
CA VAL A 777 5.10 27.44 -0.61
C VAL A 777 4.27 27.23 0.67
N ASN A 778 4.95 27.27 1.82
CA ASN A 778 4.33 27.35 3.13
C ASN A 778 4.06 28.84 3.44
N MET A 779 2.80 29.26 3.43
CA MET A 779 2.38 30.63 3.68
C MET A 779 1.92 30.76 5.13
N ALA A 780 2.68 31.40 5.98
CA ALA A 780 2.53 31.39 7.42
C ALA A 780 2.58 29.94 7.98
N GLU A 781 2.32 29.74 9.27
CA GLU A 781 2.44 28.42 9.90
C GLU A 781 1.32 27.44 9.53
N ALA A 782 0.21 27.94 8.99
CA ALA A 782 -1.03 27.18 8.82
C ALA A 782 -1.36 26.85 7.36
N HIS A 783 -0.73 27.45 6.36
CA HIS A 783 -1.18 27.39 4.98
C HIS A 783 -0.08 26.86 4.06
N LYS A 784 -0.40 25.87 3.23
CA LYS A 784 0.50 25.37 2.19
C LYS A 784 -0.23 25.37 0.84
N LEU A 785 0.44 25.89 -0.19
CA LEU A 785 -0.03 25.82 -1.57
C LEU A 785 1.01 25.07 -2.40
N SER A 786 0.56 24.07 -3.17
CA SER A 786 1.44 23.26 -3.99
C SER A 786 0.90 23.08 -5.41
N LEU A 787 1.78 23.02 -6.38
CA LEU A 787 1.55 22.59 -7.74
C LEU A 787 2.25 21.24 -7.93
N VAL A 788 1.53 20.25 -8.43
CA VAL A 788 2.07 18.92 -8.71
C VAL A 788 1.69 18.51 -10.13
N VAL A 789 2.68 18.13 -10.92
CA VAL A 789 2.52 17.66 -12.30
C VAL A 789 2.99 16.23 -12.38
N SER A 790 2.09 15.29 -12.51
CA SER A 790 2.39 13.87 -12.74
C SER A 790 2.52 13.60 -14.24
N ASN A 791 3.40 12.69 -14.64
CA ASN A 791 3.72 12.39 -16.04
C ASN A 791 4.04 13.70 -16.81
N LEU A 792 5.08 14.43 -16.38
CA LEU A 792 5.45 15.76 -16.88
C LEU A 792 5.61 15.83 -18.40
N THR A 793 6.14 14.78 -18.99
CA THR A 793 6.35 14.66 -20.45
C THR A 793 5.10 14.30 -21.23
N ASN A 794 3.99 14.00 -20.56
CA ASN A 794 2.74 13.49 -21.13
C ASN A 794 2.96 12.22 -21.97
N ALA A 795 3.82 11.32 -21.52
CA ALA A 795 4.11 10.08 -22.21
C ALA A 795 2.87 9.17 -22.23
N GLU A 796 2.59 8.58 -23.39
CA GLU A 796 1.64 7.47 -23.52
C GLU A 796 2.41 6.16 -23.30
N TYR A 797 1.94 5.32 -22.37
CA TYR A 797 2.61 4.08 -22.03
C TYR A 797 1.63 3.04 -21.46
N SER A 798 2.08 1.79 -21.47
CA SER A 798 1.31 0.65 -21.01
C SER A 798 2.22 -0.27 -20.20
N ILE A 799 1.91 -0.47 -18.92
CA ILE A 799 2.69 -1.35 -18.03
C ILE A 799 2.45 -2.84 -18.37
N ARG A 800 1.27 -3.19 -18.87
CA ARG A 800 0.94 -4.53 -19.37
C ARG A 800 0.19 -4.44 -20.70
N PRO A 801 0.19 -5.51 -21.51
CA PRO A 801 -0.60 -5.52 -22.72
C PRO A 801 -2.05 -5.10 -22.51
N LEU A 802 -2.58 -4.32 -23.44
CA LEU A 802 -3.98 -3.92 -23.56
C LEU A 802 -4.49 -2.96 -22.46
N ALA A 803 -3.60 -2.32 -21.68
CA ALA A 803 -3.98 -1.34 -20.67
C ALA A 803 -3.11 -0.07 -20.77
N VAL A 804 -3.72 1.07 -21.12
CA VAL A 804 -3.04 2.37 -21.15
C VAL A 804 -3.04 3.00 -19.76
N GLU A 805 -1.97 3.75 -19.45
CA GLU A 805 -1.81 4.48 -18.21
C GLU A 805 -2.22 5.96 -18.35
N ALA A 806 -2.28 6.67 -17.20
CA ALA A 806 -2.80 8.02 -17.12
C ALA A 806 -1.96 9.02 -17.95
N PRO A 807 -2.60 9.92 -18.73
CA PRO A 807 -1.93 11.07 -19.31
C PRO A 807 -1.49 12.05 -18.22
N ARG A 808 -0.74 13.09 -18.60
CA ARG A 808 -0.28 14.12 -17.65
C ARG A 808 -1.45 14.73 -16.87
N LEU A 809 -1.29 14.78 -15.54
CA LEU A 809 -2.24 15.39 -14.61
C LEU A 809 -1.56 16.58 -13.92
N VAL A 810 -2.17 17.76 -14.00
CA VAL A 810 -1.71 18.99 -13.34
C VAL A 810 -2.63 19.29 -12.16
N ASN A 811 -2.12 19.18 -10.94
CA ASN A 811 -2.84 19.39 -9.69
C ASN A 811 -2.41 20.64 -8.97
N VAL A 812 -3.37 21.38 -8.40
CA VAL A 812 -3.14 22.39 -7.37
C VAL A 812 -3.69 21.86 -6.05
N VAL A 813 -2.87 21.92 -5.01
CA VAL A 813 -3.22 21.45 -3.66
C VAL A 813 -3.10 22.59 -2.68
N TYR A 814 -4.16 22.88 -1.95
CA TYR A 814 -4.14 23.79 -0.82
C TYR A 814 -4.39 23.02 0.46
N THR A 815 -3.50 23.17 1.42
CA THR A 815 -3.60 22.55 2.75
C THR A 815 -3.68 23.65 3.81
N TYR A 816 -4.66 23.52 4.68
CA TYR A 816 -4.79 24.28 5.92
C TYR A 816 -4.57 23.37 7.11
N GLU A 817 -3.62 23.73 7.97
CA GLU A 817 -3.26 22.95 9.15
C GLU A 817 -3.21 23.88 10.37
N ILE A 818 -3.86 23.49 11.47
CA ILE A 818 -3.88 24.21 12.74
C ILE A 818 -3.59 23.25 13.89
N HIS A 819 -2.76 23.69 14.80
CA HIS A 819 -2.32 22.97 16.00
C HIS A 819 -2.92 23.56 17.27
#